data_2cc6269a1b1efa6de2fac364b2fc066e
#
_entry.id   2cc6269a1b1efa6de2fac364b2fc066e
#
_cell.length_a   1.000
_cell.length_b   1.000
_cell.length_c   1.000
_cell.angle_alpha   90.00
_cell.angle_beta   90.00
_cell.angle_gamma   90.00
#
_symmetry.space_group_name_H-M   'P 1'
#
loop_
_entity.id
_entity.type
_entity.pdbx_description
1 polymer ?
#
loop_
_entity_poly.entity_id
_entity_poly.type
_entity_poly.pdbx_seq_one_letter_code
_entity_poly.pdbx_strand_id
1 'polypeptide(L)'
;MSSIAYEQLYHLDVASLKAAADRWNDVARRYRQWGEGFGDGVVKPFDQAGWTSIDGTAVLARAQVAAAEKEFGDADTEAKGLRAVLEDAYEELRRYKADLHQLAADAPRNGVRISGTGEVSLIDPDEDGDQRRGPGGVIPSQNEETILRWQTRIALILTAAANADQSAAIALKHNTGKGGDEGFNDRTVKSVDQDESQRAALLLKKYERGDKLSPAELAELDRLMDHNQKDPEFSRMLLEDLGPEGTLRLAEDLEHERAGDGRDKDKYNSVQHALANTVATANRDKEFSDEWREDMRELGVRRTGDDGSRPYGYQTLTTLLKHGDTAGYPPRFTMGLTDDIIAAEKKHPDLWNEYDQANAGADVDPVPVMDPVDDMLGIMSRDPDTATAYLDPGDDGGNERLKYLLDQRDWPDLEVREVYRGQEPTGTVDHIDASNTRVGLGSVLEAATTGEEPGPPHTAGQARIMRDTVGLLDTPPGHEEIQPNLRRPLANCLADYTDDTHEILSGVQGSYTHEAPQEHGRGGDGLFGRENDAHMSPGSDKLIRLMRGVSEDPEAYGTMHKAETAYIAKQMEDTGGTTADSVREPVRKGGAALGAYDAVREDVVYDKRDDANAQEDWKAKTVYHVAGTPVTMVPGIGDAAQRILDAWTYDVSNEEKGYNNDAAAAEVADRSLQSQREMQFLVDEWANGPGMPGMDDPDVNDLQLDMRNDHTTGEKLANDAIGR
;
A
#
# COMPACT_ATOMS: atom_id res chain seq x y z
N MET A 1 29.16 -6.91 15.46
CA MET A 1 27.87 -7.58 15.69
C MET A 1 28.14 -8.97 16.26
N SER A 2 27.56 -9.29 17.40
CA SER A 2 27.56 -10.65 17.94
C SER A 2 26.68 -11.49 17.02
N SER A 3 27.21 -12.53 16.39
CA SER A 3 26.41 -13.43 15.55
C SER A 3 26.15 -14.72 16.33
N ILE A 4 24.89 -15.08 16.51
CA ILE A 4 24.52 -16.40 17.05
C ILE A 4 24.55 -17.41 15.90
N ALA A 5 25.28 -18.53 16.05
CA ALA A 5 25.28 -19.59 15.07
C ALA A 5 23.99 -20.43 15.17
N TYR A 6 23.56 -21.07 14.05
CA TYR A 6 22.40 -21.94 13.99
C TYR A 6 22.38 -22.97 15.12
N GLU A 7 23.48 -23.72 15.29
CA GLU A 7 23.63 -24.75 16.32
C GLU A 7 23.50 -24.18 17.73
N GLN A 8 24.02 -22.97 17.98
CA GLN A 8 23.96 -22.32 19.27
C GLN A 8 22.51 -21.98 19.66
N LEU A 9 21.73 -21.38 18.76
CA LEU A 9 20.33 -21.07 19.00
C LEU A 9 19.47 -22.35 19.09
N TYR A 10 19.71 -23.30 18.21
CA TYR A 10 18.95 -24.56 18.16
C TYR A 10 19.05 -25.34 19.48
N HIS A 11 20.22 -25.37 20.11
CA HIS A 11 20.49 -26.08 21.36
C HIS A 11 20.52 -25.19 22.60
N LEU A 12 20.18 -23.87 22.46
CA LEU A 12 20.24 -22.92 23.57
C LEU A 12 19.43 -23.41 24.80
N ASP A 13 20.08 -23.42 25.98
CA ASP A 13 19.39 -23.70 27.25
C ASP A 13 18.72 -22.43 27.81
N VAL A 14 17.52 -22.14 27.32
CA VAL A 14 16.75 -20.97 27.80
C VAL A 14 16.24 -21.15 29.23
N ALA A 15 16.19 -22.39 29.77
CA ALA A 15 15.69 -22.63 31.12
C ALA A 15 16.63 -22.02 32.19
N SER A 16 17.90 -21.90 31.89
CA SER A 16 18.88 -21.23 32.75
C SER A 16 18.57 -19.74 32.96
N LEU A 17 18.08 -19.02 31.93
CA LEU A 17 17.63 -17.64 32.03
C LEU A 17 16.42 -17.50 32.95
N LYS A 18 15.42 -18.37 32.79
CA LYS A 18 14.24 -18.40 33.68
C LYS A 18 14.63 -18.65 35.15
N ALA A 19 15.53 -19.60 35.38
CA ALA A 19 16.04 -19.86 36.72
C ALA A 19 16.82 -18.68 37.31
N ALA A 20 17.54 -17.89 36.47
CA ALA A 20 18.20 -16.67 36.92
C ALA A 20 17.17 -15.58 37.29
N ALA A 21 16.15 -15.35 36.45
CA ALA A 21 15.06 -14.43 36.76
C ALA A 21 14.35 -14.77 38.07
N ASP A 22 14.02 -16.04 38.31
CA ASP A 22 13.39 -16.52 39.54
C ASP A 22 14.28 -16.28 40.78
N ARG A 23 15.59 -16.44 40.65
CA ARG A 23 16.53 -16.11 41.74
C ARG A 23 16.55 -14.61 42.05
N TRP A 24 16.53 -13.75 41.05
CA TRP A 24 16.48 -12.30 41.24
C TRP A 24 15.14 -11.87 41.87
N ASN A 25 14.05 -12.54 41.56
CA ASN A 25 12.77 -12.34 42.27
C ASN A 25 12.88 -12.67 43.77
N ASP A 26 13.59 -13.73 44.11
CA ASP A 26 13.86 -14.07 45.51
C ASP A 26 14.74 -13.04 46.20
N VAL A 27 15.73 -12.48 45.49
CA VAL A 27 16.60 -11.43 46.00
C VAL A 27 15.79 -10.15 46.26
N ALA A 28 14.97 -9.70 45.31
CA ALA A 28 14.10 -8.53 45.46
C ALA A 28 13.17 -8.66 46.68
N ARG A 29 12.54 -9.84 46.87
CA ARG A 29 11.68 -10.11 48.00
C ARG A 29 12.44 -10.02 49.33
N ARG A 30 13.69 -10.51 49.39
CA ARG A 30 14.52 -10.43 50.63
C ARG A 30 14.91 -9.00 50.94
N TYR A 31 15.33 -8.20 49.96
CA TYR A 31 15.66 -6.78 50.17
C TYR A 31 14.46 -5.99 50.66
N ARG A 32 13.28 -6.23 50.13
CA ARG A 32 12.03 -5.63 50.63
C ARG A 32 11.76 -5.99 52.08
N GLN A 33 11.86 -7.29 52.44
CA GLN A 33 11.66 -7.76 53.82
C GLN A 33 12.70 -7.15 54.79
N TRP A 34 13.96 -7.02 54.36
CA TRP A 34 15.00 -6.37 55.16
C TRP A 34 14.75 -4.87 55.30
N GLY A 35 14.30 -4.18 54.24
CA GLY A 35 13.90 -2.77 54.32
C GLY A 35 12.74 -2.54 55.29
N GLU A 36 11.69 -3.36 55.20
CA GLU A 36 10.58 -3.34 56.18
C GLU A 36 11.07 -3.58 57.61
N GLY A 37 11.90 -4.61 57.78
CA GLY A 37 12.47 -4.91 59.10
C GLY A 37 13.39 -3.79 59.62
N PHE A 38 14.14 -3.11 58.77
CA PHE A 38 14.95 -1.96 59.13
C PHE A 38 14.08 -0.75 59.48
N GLY A 39 13.04 -0.49 58.71
CA GLY A 39 12.04 0.53 59.01
C GLY A 39 11.38 0.34 60.36
N ASP A 40 10.97 -0.88 60.68
CA ASP A 40 10.33 -1.22 61.98
C ASP A 40 11.31 -1.26 63.15
N GLY A 41 12.50 -1.85 62.94
CA GLY A 41 13.48 -2.10 63.97
C GLY A 41 14.44 -0.96 64.27
N VAL A 42 14.69 -0.07 63.31
CA VAL A 42 15.67 1.00 63.42
C VAL A 42 15.02 2.38 63.21
N VAL A 43 14.41 2.63 62.06
CA VAL A 43 13.89 3.95 61.68
C VAL A 43 12.82 4.44 62.63
N LYS A 44 11.77 3.66 62.87
CA LYS A 44 10.68 4.05 63.76
C LYS A 44 11.15 4.24 65.22
N PRO A 45 11.91 3.35 65.85
CA PRO A 45 12.46 3.60 67.19
C PRO A 45 13.38 4.79 67.23
N PHE A 46 14.20 5.04 66.21
CA PHE A 46 15.11 6.17 66.15
C PHE A 46 14.33 7.49 66.07
N ASP A 47 13.30 7.59 65.30
CA ASP A 47 12.41 8.77 65.18
C ASP A 47 11.64 9.01 66.52
N GLN A 48 11.13 7.93 67.14
CA GLN A 48 10.43 8.00 68.40
C GLN A 48 11.30 8.45 69.56
N ALA A 49 12.64 8.21 69.48
CA ALA A 49 13.57 8.64 70.50
C ALA A 49 13.71 10.17 70.58
N GLY A 50 13.29 10.94 69.57
CA GLY A 50 13.23 12.39 69.58
C GLY A 50 14.62 13.05 69.77
N TRP A 51 15.72 12.35 69.46
CA TRP A 51 17.08 12.83 69.70
C TRP A 51 17.38 14.14 68.98
N THR A 52 17.82 15.13 69.75
CA THR A 52 18.31 16.44 69.25
C THR A 52 19.72 16.71 69.72
N SER A 53 20.56 17.37 68.93
CA SER A 53 21.92 17.72 69.28
C SER A 53 22.21 19.17 68.90
N ILE A 54 23.10 19.83 69.69
CA ILE A 54 23.51 21.23 69.47
C ILE A 54 24.57 21.31 68.33
N ASP A 55 25.35 20.25 68.18
CA ASP A 55 26.48 20.16 67.23
C ASP A 55 26.08 19.57 65.84
N GLY A 56 24.81 19.30 65.61
CA GLY A 56 24.30 18.72 64.33
C GLY A 56 24.45 17.23 64.19
N THR A 57 25.02 16.50 65.17
CA THR A 57 25.19 15.01 65.11
C THR A 57 23.84 14.26 64.96
N ALA A 58 22.78 14.74 65.56
CA ALA A 58 21.42 14.17 65.39
C ALA A 58 20.90 14.29 63.96
N VAL A 59 21.23 15.38 63.28
CA VAL A 59 20.85 15.61 61.85
C VAL A 59 21.64 14.64 60.96
N LEU A 60 22.92 14.50 61.18
CA LEU A 60 23.76 13.56 60.43
C LEU A 60 23.35 12.13 60.62
N ALA A 61 23.01 11.72 61.89
CA ALA A 61 22.53 10.37 62.15
C ALA A 61 21.17 10.06 61.48
N ARG A 62 20.23 11.03 61.46
CA ARG A 62 18.98 10.88 60.69
C ARG A 62 19.24 10.73 59.19
N ALA A 63 20.13 11.53 58.64
CA ALA A 63 20.51 11.42 57.23
C ALA A 63 21.12 10.06 56.88
N GLN A 64 21.97 9.51 57.75
CA GLN A 64 22.56 8.17 57.56
C GLN A 64 21.51 7.03 57.69
N VAL A 65 20.57 7.11 58.64
CA VAL A 65 19.50 6.14 58.78
C VAL A 65 18.58 6.18 57.57
N ALA A 66 18.22 7.39 57.11
CA ALA A 66 17.39 7.55 55.92
C ALA A 66 18.10 7.07 54.63
N ALA A 67 19.43 7.31 54.53
CA ALA A 67 20.24 6.81 53.41
C ALA A 67 20.28 5.25 53.42
N ALA A 68 20.46 4.64 54.57
CA ALA A 68 20.43 3.17 54.68
C ALA A 68 19.07 2.56 54.38
N GLU A 69 17.96 3.20 54.78
CA GLU A 69 16.60 2.78 54.41
C GLU A 69 16.41 2.87 52.88
N LYS A 70 16.85 3.97 52.26
CA LYS A 70 16.80 4.16 50.81
C LYS A 70 17.58 3.04 50.09
N GLU A 71 18.74 2.65 50.54
CA GLU A 71 19.58 1.62 49.93
C GLU A 71 18.85 0.25 49.86
N PHE A 72 18.01 -0.12 50.84
CA PHE A 72 17.18 -1.33 50.76
C PHE A 72 16.11 -1.21 49.64
N GLY A 73 15.51 -0.02 49.46
CA GLY A 73 14.57 0.28 48.41
C GLY A 73 15.21 0.24 47.02
N ASP A 74 16.41 0.83 46.92
CA ASP A 74 17.20 0.84 45.70
C ASP A 74 17.61 -0.60 45.31
N ALA A 75 18.04 -1.41 46.27
CA ALA A 75 18.39 -2.81 46.02
C ALA A 75 17.17 -3.68 45.60
N ASP A 76 15.96 -3.47 46.15
CA ASP A 76 14.72 -4.11 45.69
C ASP A 76 14.43 -3.67 44.22
N THR A 77 14.62 -2.38 43.93
CA THR A 77 14.41 -1.82 42.59
C THR A 77 15.39 -2.39 41.56
N GLU A 78 16.70 -2.43 41.88
CA GLU A 78 17.72 -3.04 41.02
C GLU A 78 17.45 -4.52 40.76
N ALA A 79 17.13 -5.28 41.83
CA ALA A 79 16.81 -6.70 41.70
C ALA A 79 15.57 -6.98 40.83
N LYS A 80 14.53 -6.13 40.94
CA LYS A 80 13.34 -6.19 40.05
C LYS A 80 13.65 -5.88 38.62
N GLY A 81 14.46 -4.86 38.35
CA GLY A 81 14.88 -4.51 37.01
C GLY A 81 15.70 -5.62 36.35
N LEU A 82 16.65 -6.21 37.08
CA LEU A 82 17.43 -7.36 36.59
C LEU A 82 16.54 -8.58 36.31
N ARG A 83 15.58 -8.86 37.19
CA ARG A 83 14.59 -9.91 36.96
C ARG A 83 13.79 -9.67 35.69
N ALA A 84 13.26 -8.46 35.50
CA ALA A 84 12.39 -8.13 34.37
C ALA A 84 13.13 -8.33 33.04
N VAL A 85 14.33 -7.77 32.90
CA VAL A 85 15.16 -7.95 31.70
C VAL A 85 15.48 -9.41 31.41
N LEU A 86 15.73 -10.24 32.46
CA LEU A 86 15.99 -11.68 32.28
C LEU A 86 14.74 -12.44 31.85
N GLU A 87 13.56 -12.03 32.31
CA GLU A 87 12.27 -12.60 31.87
C GLU A 87 12.01 -12.28 30.39
N ASP A 88 12.20 -11.04 29.97
CA ASP A 88 12.04 -10.64 28.58
C ASP A 88 13.03 -11.40 27.66
N ALA A 89 14.31 -11.43 28.02
CA ALA A 89 15.31 -12.20 27.29
C ALA A 89 14.97 -13.70 27.18
N TYR A 90 14.41 -14.28 28.26
CA TYR A 90 13.93 -15.67 28.24
C TYR A 90 12.79 -15.85 27.24
N GLU A 91 11.76 -14.99 27.26
CA GLU A 91 10.60 -15.13 26.38
C GLU A 91 10.99 -14.94 24.92
N GLU A 92 11.80 -13.93 24.60
CA GLU A 92 12.27 -13.68 23.25
C GLU A 92 13.15 -14.80 22.69
N LEU A 93 14.19 -15.18 23.41
CA LEU A 93 15.09 -16.25 22.94
C LEU A 93 14.37 -17.61 22.85
N ARG A 94 13.38 -17.85 23.74
CA ARG A 94 12.51 -19.03 23.66
C ARG A 94 11.67 -19.01 22.37
N ARG A 95 11.13 -17.86 22.01
CA ARG A 95 10.36 -17.67 20.77
C ARG A 95 11.23 -17.94 19.55
N TYR A 96 12.38 -17.27 19.41
CA TYR A 96 13.27 -17.47 18.25
C TYR A 96 13.81 -18.91 18.15
N LYS A 97 14.08 -19.56 19.28
CA LYS A 97 14.42 -20.99 19.31
C LYS A 97 13.26 -21.84 18.77
N ALA A 98 12.04 -21.57 19.19
CA ALA A 98 10.85 -22.30 18.73
C ALA A 98 10.62 -22.10 17.23
N ASP A 99 10.76 -20.85 16.72
CA ASP A 99 10.65 -20.53 15.31
C ASP A 99 11.69 -21.27 14.46
N LEU A 100 12.94 -21.35 14.94
CA LEU A 100 13.99 -22.11 14.27
C LEU A 100 13.69 -23.60 14.24
N HIS A 101 13.17 -24.17 15.33
CA HIS A 101 12.75 -25.56 15.41
C HIS A 101 11.57 -25.84 14.46
N GLN A 102 10.58 -24.94 14.41
CA GLN A 102 9.45 -25.07 13.52
C GLN A 102 9.90 -25.01 12.06
N LEU A 103 10.78 -24.06 11.71
CA LEU A 103 11.35 -23.94 10.38
C LEU A 103 12.08 -25.22 9.97
N ALA A 104 12.88 -25.80 10.86
CA ALA A 104 13.59 -27.05 10.62
C ALA A 104 12.64 -28.25 10.46
N ALA A 105 11.52 -28.29 11.18
CA ALA A 105 10.50 -29.33 11.08
C ALA A 105 9.69 -29.24 9.77
N ASP A 106 9.49 -28.02 9.25
CA ASP A 106 8.74 -27.77 8.02
C ASP A 106 9.59 -28.01 6.75
N ALA A 107 10.91 -27.90 6.84
CA ALA A 107 11.82 -28.01 5.71
C ALA A 107 11.64 -29.31 4.90
N PRO A 108 11.55 -30.52 5.50
CA PRO A 108 11.40 -31.76 4.74
C PRO A 108 10.07 -31.84 3.95
N ARG A 109 9.00 -31.25 4.48
CA ARG A 109 7.69 -31.19 3.79
C ARG A 109 7.71 -30.32 2.54
N ASN A 110 8.68 -29.41 2.47
CA ASN A 110 8.92 -28.52 1.34
C ASN A 110 10.09 -28.97 0.47
N GLY A 111 10.52 -30.22 0.56
CA GLY A 111 11.63 -30.76 -0.24
C GLY A 111 13.01 -30.21 0.12
N VAL A 112 13.18 -29.67 1.33
CA VAL A 112 14.39 -29.01 1.80
C VAL A 112 14.97 -29.76 2.99
N ARG A 113 16.30 -29.88 3.04
CA ARG A 113 17.06 -30.42 4.18
C ARG A 113 17.89 -29.30 4.80
N ILE A 114 17.79 -29.15 6.11
CA ILE A 114 18.64 -28.25 6.90
C ILE A 114 19.60 -29.12 7.72
N SER A 115 20.89 -28.87 7.59
CA SER A 115 21.92 -29.58 8.38
C SER A 115 21.96 -29.11 9.83
N GLY A 116 22.66 -29.84 10.72
CA GLY A 116 22.87 -29.42 12.10
C GLY A 116 23.61 -28.09 12.25
N THR A 117 24.29 -27.62 11.21
CA THR A 117 24.98 -26.33 11.14
C THR A 117 24.17 -25.24 10.44
N GLY A 118 22.94 -25.55 9.98
CA GLY A 118 22.07 -24.59 9.30
C GLY A 118 22.27 -24.50 7.79
N GLU A 119 23.07 -25.39 7.18
CA GLU A 119 23.22 -25.44 5.73
C GLU A 119 21.95 -26.00 5.07
N VAL A 120 21.49 -25.32 4.02
CA VAL A 120 20.27 -25.65 3.30
C VAL A 120 20.62 -26.38 2.00
N SER A 121 19.97 -27.52 1.77
CA SER A 121 20.05 -28.29 0.52
C SER A 121 18.68 -28.83 0.15
N LEU A 122 18.47 -29.14 -1.13
CA LEU A 122 17.25 -29.81 -1.57
C LEU A 122 17.35 -31.31 -1.25
N ILE A 123 16.22 -31.95 -0.98
CA ILE A 123 16.09 -33.36 -0.85
C ILE A 123 16.01 -33.95 -2.27
N ASP A 124 16.97 -34.77 -2.66
CA ASP A 124 16.94 -35.47 -3.95
C ASP A 124 15.87 -36.57 -3.87
N PRO A 125 14.83 -36.53 -4.72
CA PRO A 125 13.82 -37.60 -4.74
C PRO A 125 14.37 -38.97 -5.10
N ASP A 126 15.59 -39.07 -5.67
CA ASP A 126 16.22 -40.32 -6.13
C ASP A 126 17.09 -41.01 -5.05
N GLU A 127 17.27 -40.45 -3.86
CA GLU A 127 17.99 -41.12 -2.75
C GLU A 127 17.26 -42.36 -2.21
N ASP A 128 15.95 -42.52 -2.47
CA ASP A 128 15.12 -43.67 -2.05
C ASP A 128 14.83 -44.69 -3.17
N GLY A 129 15.72 -44.85 -4.12
CA GLY A 129 15.93 -46.12 -4.89
C GLY A 129 14.81 -46.58 -5.80
N ASP A 130 14.06 -45.76 -6.53
CA ASP A 130 13.20 -46.20 -7.63
C ASP A 130 13.49 -45.39 -8.92
N GLN A 131 14.10 -46.08 -9.88
CA GLN A 131 14.51 -45.53 -11.18
C GLN A 131 13.31 -45.28 -12.07
N ARG A 132 12.85 -44.02 -12.16
CA ARG A 132 12.09 -43.53 -13.32
C ARG A 132 12.59 -42.15 -13.74
N ARG A 133 13.67 -42.09 -14.48
CA ARG A 133 14.09 -40.91 -15.23
C ARG A 133 13.15 -40.68 -16.40
N GLY A 134 12.27 -39.68 -16.27
CA GLY A 134 11.67 -38.96 -17.42
C GLY A 134 12.64 -37.87 -17.88
N PRO A 135 12.69 -37.49 -19.17
CA PRO A 135 13.53 -36.42 -19.67
C PRO A 135 12.83 -35.08 -19.41
N GLY A 136 12.92 -34.58 -18.19
CA GLY A 136 12.45 -33.25 -17.81
C GLY A 136 13.51 -32.62 -16.92
N GLY A 137 14.42 -31.86 -17.53
CA GLY A 137 15.45 -31.15 -16.79
C GLY A 137 14.82 -30.20 -15.78
N VAL A 138 15.13 -30.41 -14.52
CA VAL A 138 14.81 -29.45 -13.44
C VAL A 138 15.48 -28.14 -13.81
N ILE A 139 14.71 -27.05 -13.79
CA ILE A 139 15.22 -25.71 -14.11
C ILE A 139 16.15 -25.29 -12.96
N PRO A 140 17.47 -25.11 -13.16
CA PRO A 140 18.42 -24.81 -12.08
C PRO A 140 18.06 -23.57 -11.27
N SER A 141 17.41 -22.58 -11.88
CA SER A 141 17.01 -21.31 -11.24
C SER A 141 15.97 -21.46 -10.12
N GLN A 142 15.00 -22.36 -10.23
CA GLN A 142 14.00 -22.59 -9.17
C GLN A 142 14.59 -23.25 -7.93
N ASN A 143 15.61 -24.08 -8.11
CA ASN A 143 16.29 -24.75 -7.01
C ASN A 143 17.16 -23.78 -6.20
N GLU A 144 17.87 -22.87 -6.86
CA GLU A 144 18.68 -21.84 -6.23
C GLU A 144 17.81 -20.84 -5.46
N GLU A 145 16.69 -20.44 -6.04
CA GLU A 145 15.73 -19.52 -5.40
C GLU A 145 15.12 -20.14 -4.13
N THR A 146 14.77 -21.42 -4.17
CA THR A 146 14.25 -22.14 -2.99
C THR A 146 15.29 -22.20 -1.88
N ILE A 147 16.54 -22.57 -2.19
CA ILE A 147 17.63 -22.62 -1.20
C ILE A 147 17.83 -21.22 -0.59
N LEU A 148 17.91 -20.18 -1.43
CA LEU A 148 18.11 -18.80 -0.96
C LEU A 148 17.00 -18.34 -0.03
N ARG A 149 15.73 -18.63 -0.36
CA ARG A 149 14.57 -18.30 0.48
C ARG A 149 14.68 -18.93 1.89
N TRP A 150 15.07 -20.19 1.98
CA TRP A 150 15.23 -20.86 3.26
C TRP A 150 16.44 -20.35 4.04
N GLN A 151 17.56 -20.08 3.37
CA GLN A 151 18.74 -19.45 3.99
C GLN A 151 18.40 -18.08 4.55
N THR A 152 17.65 -17.27 3.81
CA THR A 152 17.19 -15.95 4.26
C THR A 152 16.30 -16.05 5.51
N ARG A 153 15.35 -17.00 5.55
CA ARG A 153 14.51 -17.24 6.74
C ARG A 153 15.34 -17.63 7.97
N ILE A 154 16.33 -18.51 7.81
CA ILE A 154 17.25 -18.87 8.89
C ILE A 154 18.02 -17.63 9.36
N ALA A 155 18.61 -16.87 8.43
CA ALA A 155 19.40 -15.69 8.74
C ALA A 155 18.59 -14.64 9.51
N LEU A 156 17.33 -14.40 9.15
CA LEU A 156 16.43 -13.48 9.86
C LEU A 156 16.21 -13.91 11.32
N ILE A 157 15.94 -15.19 11.57
CA ILE A 157 15.75 -15.70 12.94
C ILE A 157 17.03 -15.56 13.76
N LEU A 158 18.19 -15.89 13.18
CA LEU A 158 19.49 -15.80 13.87
C LEU A 158 19.87 -14.36 14.17
N THR A 159 19.60 -13.44 13.24
CA THR A 159 19.85 -12.00 13.44
C THR A 159 18.95 -11.43 14.54
N ALA A 160 17.65 -11.77 14.54
CA ALA A 160 16.73 -11.34 15.58
C ALA A 160 17.14 -11.87 16.96
N ALA A 161 17.52 -13.15 17.07
CA ALA A 161 18.00 -13.73 18.32
C ALA A 161 19.30 -13.07 18.81
N ALA A 162 20.24 -12.72 17.90
CA ALA A 162 21.47 -12.03 18.25
C ALA A 162 21.20 -10.60 18.74
N ASN A 163 20.23 -9.92 18.14
CA ASN A 163 19.81 -8.58 18.58
C ASN A 163 19.17 -8.64 19.97
N ALA A 164 18.28 -9.57 20.23
CA ALA A 164 17.66 -9.77 21.54
C ALA A 164 18.71 -10.05 22.64
N ASP A 165 19.68 -10.94 22.38
CA ASP A 165 20.78 -11.23 23.31
C ASP A 165 21.63 -9.99 23.61
N GLN A 166 21.99 -9.22 22.57
CA GLN A 166 22.76 -7.99 22.71
C GLN A 166 22.00 -6.94 23.52
N SER A 167 20.74 -6.74 23.23
CA SER A 167 19.89 -5.74 23.91
C SER A 167 19.67 -6.11 25.39
N ALA A 168 19.37 -7.36 25.67
CA ALA A 168 19.27 -7.85 27.05
C ALA A 168 20.58 -7.67 27.83
N ALA A 169 21.73 -7.94 27.20
CA ALA A 169 23.03 -7.73 27.84
C ALA A 169 23.33 -6.26 28.15
N ILE A 170 22.87 -5.33 27.30
CA ILE A 170 22.99 -3.89 27.53
C ILE A 170 22.05 -3.45 28.64
N ALA A 171 20.77 -3.84 28.61
CA ALA A 171 19.78 -3.51 29.62
C ALA A 171 20.18 -4.03 31.02
N LEU A 172 20.73 -5.25 31.09
CA LEU A 172 21.29 -5.78 32.35
C LEU A 172 22.42 -4.90 32.90
N LYS A 173 23.30 -4.39 32.04
CA LYS A 173 24.38 -3.46 32.46
C LYS A 173 23.83 -2.12 32.91
N HIS A 174 22.80 -1.60 32.28
CA HIS A 174 22.14 -0.37 32.72
C HIS A 174 21.41 -0.54 34.05
N ASN A 175 20.86 -1.71 34.32
CA ASN A 175 20.18 -2.01 35.57
C ASN A 175 21.10 -2.31 36.73
N THR A 176 22.37 -2.67 36.47
CA THR A 176 23.33 -2.86 37.56
C THR A 176 23.85 -1.51 38.10
N GLY A 177 23.98 -1.40 39.40
CA GLY A 177 24.58 -0.23 40.05
C GLY A 177 25.94 0.10 39.49
N LYS A 178 26.38 1.36 39.63
CA LYS A 178 27.61 1.87 39.04
C LYS A 178 28.92 1.33 39.67
N GLY A 179 28.79 0.35 40.54
CA GLY A 179 29.90 -0.37 41.18
C GLY A 179 30.79 0.52 42.11
N GLY A 180 31.15 0.01 43.26
CA GLY A 180 31.95 0.73 44.24
C GLY A 180 31.10 1.46 45.28
N ASP A 181 31.49 2.68 45.67
CA ASP A 181 30.89 3.45 46.78
C ASP A 181 29.52 4.15 46.40
N GLU A 182 28.96 3.89 45.24
CA GLU A 182 27.77 4.62 44.74
C GLU A 182 26.39 3.97 45.06
N GLY A 183 26.36 2.81 45.75
CA GLY A 183 25.11 2.14 46.14
C GLY A 183 24.39 1.38 45.01
N PHE A 184 23.13 0.95 45.27
CA PHE A 184 22.30 0.28 44.31
C PHE A 184 21.63 1.25 43.32
N ASN A 185 21.21 0.75 42.14
CA ASN A 185 20.58 1.55 41.10
C ASN A 185 19.06 1.79 41.44
N ASP A 186 18.69 3.07 41.61
CA ASP A 186 17.31 3.48 41.85
C ASP A 186 16.54 3.79 40.57
N ARG A 187 17.19 3.73 39.38
CA ARG A 187 16.64 4.05 38.06
C ARG A 187 16.84 2.90 37.10
N THR A 188 16.10 1.83 37.29
CA THR A 188 16.15 0.65 36.43
C THR A 188 15.09 0.70 35.34
N VAL A 189 15.41 0.16 34.16
CA VAL A 189 14.40 -0.17 33.15
C VAL A 189 13.62 -1.41 33.56
N LYS A 190 12.37 -1.45 33.15
CA LYS A 190 11.42 -2.52 33.51
C LYS A 190 11.26 -3.57 32.43
N SER A 191 11.78 -3.30 31.22
CA SER A 191 11.79 -4.21 30.07
C SER A 191 13.02 -3.94 29.20
N VAL A 192 13.33 -4.86 28.30
CA VAL A 192 14.32 -4.66 27.25
C VAL A 192 13.82 -3.58 26.30
N ASP A 193 12.55 -3.60 25.94
CA ASP A 193 11.93 -2.62 25.04
C ASP A 193 12.02 -1.19 25.57
N GLN A 194 11.87 -1.02 26.90
CA GLN A 194 12.07 0.29 27.54
C GLN A 194 13.51 0.77 27.43
N ASP A 195 14.52 -0.10 27.60
CA ASP A 195 15.93 0.27 27.42
C ASP A 195 16.21 0.64 25.97
N GLU A 196 15.70 -0.16 25.02
CA GLU A 196 15.88 0.07 23.59
C GLU A 196 15.21 1.36 23.11
N SER A 197 13.96 1.60 23.52
CA SER A 197 13.23 2.83 23.18
C SER A 197 13.95 4.07 23.72
N GLN A 198 14.42 4.05 24.97
CA GLN A 198 15.18 5.16 25.57
C GLN A 198 16.50 5.41 24.83
N ARG A 199 17.24 4.34 24.46
CA ARG A 199 18.47 4.49 23.67
C ARG A 199 18.22 5.04 22.27
N ALA A 200 17.18 4.54 21.59
CA ALA A 200 16.76 5.07 20.29
C ALA A 200 16.37 6.55 20.41
N ALA A 201 15.52 6.90 21.40
CA ALA A 201 15.11 8.28 21.64
C ALA A 201 16.30 9.20 21.93
N LEU A 202 17.29 8.75 22.70
CA LEU A 202 18.50 9.54 22.97
C LEU A 202 19.33 9.83 21.71
N LEU A 203 19.49 8.83 20.83
CA LEU A 203 20.19 8.97 19.55
C LEU A 203 19.42 9.88 18.59
N LEU A 204 18.11 9.72 18.50
CA LEU A 204 17.24 10.54 17.67
C LEU A 204 17.20 11.99 18.15
N LYS A 205 17.07 12.25 19.46
CA LYS A 205 17.15 13.59 20.05
C LYS A 205 18.52 14.23 19.89
N LYS A 206 19.60 13.44 19.86
CA LYS A 206 20.94 13.94 19.54
C LYS A 206 21.00 14.41 18.09
N TYR A 207 20.47 13.62 17.18
CA TYR A 207 20.41 13.93 15.75
C TYR A 207 19.54 15.18 15.48
N GLU A 208 18.33 15.26 16.06
CA GLU A 208 17.41 16.42 15.98
C GLU A 208 18.06 17.75 16.39
N ARG A 209 19.01 17.72 17.34
CA ARG A 209 19.76 18.93 17.76
C ARG A 209 20.84 19.36 16.77
N GLY A 210 21.00 18.65 15.64
CA GLY A 210 22.02 18.88 14.64
C GLY A 210 23.39 18.24 14.97
N ASP A 211 23.47 17.43 16.02
CA ASP A 211 24.69 16.69 16.37
C ASP A 211 24.81 15.45 15.47
N LYS A 212 25.90 15.38 14.70
CA LYS A 212 26.14 14.21 13.84
C LYS A 212 26.31 12.94 14.67
N LEU A 213 25.59 11.89 14.29
CA LEU A 213 25.84 10.56 14.84
C LEU A 213 27.16 10.00 14.31
N SER A 214 27.95 9.40 15.18
CA SER A 214 29.10 8.59 14.74
C SER A 214 28.63 7.36 13.97
N PRO A 215 29.47 6.74 13.13
CA PRO A 215 29.09 5.52 12.41
C PRO A 215 28.62 4.38 13.32
N ALA A 216 29.12 4.31 14.57
CA ALA A 216 28.69 3.31 15.55
C ALA A 216 27.31 3.65 16.13
N GLU A 217 27.05 4.93 16.43
CA GLU A 217 25.75 5.39 16.92
C GLU A 217 24.65 5.23 15.85
N LEU A 218 24.96 5.56 14.59
CA LEU A 218 24.02 5.36 13.48
C LEU A 218 23.74 3.87 13.23
N ALA A 219 24.76 3.01 13.34
CA ALA A 219 24.56 1.56 13.21
C ALA A 219 23.75 0.97 14.37
N GLU A 220 23.88 1.53 15.58
CA GLU A 220 23.05 1.12 16.72
C GLU A 220 21.62 1.63 16.59
N LEU A 221 21.43 2.86 16.13
CA LEU A 221 20.09 3.41 15.85
C LEU A 221 19.36 2.58 14.80
N ASP A 222 20.02 2.32 13.67
CA ASP A 222 19.49 1.49 12.58
C ASP A 222 19.08 0.09 13.10
N ARG A 223 19.94 -0.55 13.89
CA ARG A 223 19.66 -1.83 14.53
C ARG A 223 18.44 -1.79 15.46
N LEU A 224 18.35 -0.78 16.32
CA LEU A 224 17.25 -0.63 17.28
C LEU A 224 15.94 -0.40 16.56
N MET A 225 15.93 0.49 15.58
CA MET A 225 14.74 0.85 14.83
C MET A 225 14.26 -0.32 13.95
N ASP A 226 15.16 -0.93 13.17
CA ASP A 226 14.82 -2.07 12.30
C ASP A 226 14.29 -3.27 13.08
N HIS A 227 14.91 -3.58 14.24
CA HIS A 227 14.50 -4.72 15.06
C HIS A 227 13.11 -4.52 15.68
N ASN A 228 12.80 -3.30 16.16
CA ASN A 228 11.65 -3.03 17.01
C ASN A 228 10.50 -2.29 16.33
N GLN A 229 10.59 -1.95 15.04
CA GLN A 229 9.56 -1.20 14.31
C GLN A 229 8.16 -1.83 14.34
N LYS A 230 8.07 -3.13 14.65
CA LYS A 230 6.81 -3.90 14.76
C LYS A 230 6.45 -4.27 16.20
N ASP A 231 7.27 -3.84 17.17
CA ASP A 231 6.99 -4.05 18.59
C ASP A 231 6.08 -2.93 19.12
N PRO A 232 4.90 -3.25 19.69
CA PRO A 232 3.96 -2.24 20.16
C PRO A 232 4.45 -1.46 21.38
N GLU A 233 5.18 -2.11 22.32
CA GLU A 233 5.65 -1.47 23.56
C GLU A 233 6.79 -0.50 23.24
N PHE A 234 7.78 -0.94 22.48
CA PHE A 234 8.85 -0.08 21.97
C PHE A 234 8.30 1.11 21.18
N SER A 235 7.41 0.84 20.22
CA SER A 235 6.85 1.86 19.32
C SER A 235 6.11 2.95 20.08
N ARG A 236 5.26 2.57 21.05
CA ARG A 236 4.53 3.52 21.88
C ARG A 236 5.47 4.34 22.74
N MET A 237 6.41 3.69 23.45
CA MET A 237 7.37 4.40 24.33
C MET A 237 8.26 5.36 23.54
N LEU A 238 8.73 4.96 22.36
CA LEU A 238 9.56 5.82 21.52
C LEU A 238 8.80 7.08 21.09
N LEU A 239 7.55 6.93 20.63
CA LEU A 239 6.74 8.08 20.19
C LEU A 239 6.29 8.96 21.36
N GLU A 240 6.04 8.38 22.55
CA GLU A 240 5.83 9.15 23.79
C GLU A 240 7.05 10.00 24.17
N ASP A 241 8.24 9.40 24.04
CA ASP A 241 9.52 10.09 24.34
C ASP A 241 9.87 11.19 23.33
N LEU A 242 9.58 10.99 22.04
CA LEU A 242 9.82 11.99 20.98
C LEU A 242 8.75 13.09 20.99
N GLY A 243 7.52 12.70 21.28
CA GLY A 243 6.34 13.51 21.06
C GLY A 243 6.00 13.72 19.57
N PRO A 244 4.78 14.17 19.24
CA PRO A 244 4.39 14.39 17.85
C PRO A 244 5.27 15.43 17.14
N GLU A 245 5.63 16.53 17.82
CA GLU A 245 6.48 17.59 17.25
C GLU A 245 7.91 17.10 16.97
N GLY A 246 8.51 16.33 17.89
CA GLY A 246 9.84 15.74 17.68
C GLY A 246 9.81 14.69 16.56
N THR A 247 8.73 13.93 16.43
CA THR A 247 8.54 12.97 15.32
C THR A 247 8.51 13.67 13.97
N LEU A 248 7.79 14.81 13.85
CA LEU A 248 7.75 15.60 12.61
C LEU A 248 9.12 16.20 12.24
N ARG A 249 9.82 16.82 13.21
CA ARG A 249 11.15 17.37 12.94
C ARG A 249 12.12 16.30 12.49
N LEU A 250 12.10 15.16 13.16
CA LEU A 250 12.95 14.02 12.80
C LEU A 250 12.63 13.48 11.40
N ALA A 251 11.34 13.35 11.05
CA ALA A 251 10.93 12.92 9.72
C ALA A 251 11.47 13.82 8.62
N GLU A 252 11.44 15.12 8.84
CA GLU A 252 11.97 16.11 7.90
C GLU A 252 13.50 16.06 7.78
N ASP A 253 14.21 15.99 8.91
CA ASP A 253 15.67 15.89 8.91
C ASP A 253 16.15 14.61 8.20
N LEU A 254 15.45 13.48 8.39
CA LEU A 254 15.74 12.23 7.70
C LEU A 254 15.47 12.34 6.20
N GLU A 255 14.39 13.00 5.78
CA GLU A 255 14.08 13.23 4.36
C GLU A 255 15.16 14.08 3.68
N HIS A 256 15.67 15.10 4.38
CA HIS A 256 16.77 15.92 3.88
C HIS A 256 18.06 15.12 3.66
N GLU A 257 18.45 14.25 4.61
CA GLU A 257 19.62 13.38 4.44
C GLU A 257 19.42 12.34 3.33
N ARG A 258 18.20 11.84 3.15
CA ARG A 258 17.85 10.93 2.06
C ARG A 258 18.02 11.58 0.69
N ALA A 259 17.62 12.82 0.54
CA ALA A 259 17.79 13.59 -0.69
C ALA A 259 19.26 13.89 -1.01
N GLY A 260 20.16 13.83 -0.01
CA GLY A 260 21.58 14.08 -0.17
C GLY A 260 22.36 12.90 -0.79
N ASP A 261 23.61 13.18 -1.21
CA ASP A 261 24.55 12.17 -1.79
C ASP A 261 25.43 11.49 -0.71
N GLY A 262 24.95 11.41 0.53
CA GLY A 262 25.71 10.93 1.69
C GLY A 262 26.06 9.43 1.63
N ARG A 263 27.22 9.06 2.23
CA ARG A 263 27.68 7.64 2.30
C ARG A 263 26.77 6.75 3.15
N ASP A 264 26.00 7.31 4.08
CA ASP A 264 25.15 6.60 5.03
C ASP A 264 23.66 6.65 4.63
N LYS A 265 23.35 7.04 3.38
CA LYS A 265 22.00 7.18 2.83
C LYS A 265 21.12 5.94 3.08
N ASP A 266 21.66 4.74 2.87
CA ASP A 266 20.90 3.50 3.06
C ASP A 266 20.45 3.31 4.51
N LYS A 267 21.27 3.72 5.49
CA LYS A 267 20.90 3.63 6.90
C LYS A 267 19.84 4.67 7.28
N TYR A 268 19.94 5.90 6.74
CA TYR A 268 18.91 6.90 6.95
C TYR A 268 17.59 6.49 6.33
N ASN A 269 17.60 5.87 5.13
CA ASN A 269 16.43 5.25 4.53
C ASN A 269 15.84 4.14 5.41
N SER A 270 16.68 3.28 5.97
CA SER A 270 16.26 2.22 6.91
C SER A 270 15.61 2.80 8.17
N VAL A 271 16.24 3.82 8.78
CA VAL A 271 15.68 4.51 9.96
C VAL A 271 14.37 5.20 9.65
N GLN A 272 14.24 5.86 8.49
CA GLN A 272 13.00 6.51 8.05
C GLN A 272 11.87 5.48 7.82
N HIS A 273 12.18 4.38 7.14
CA HIS A 273 11.24 3.27 6.96
C HIS A 273 10.78 2.70 8.31
N ALA A 274 11.72 2.44 9.20
CA ALA A 274 11.41 1.93 10.53
C ALA A 274 10.62 2.93 11.39
N LEU A 275 10.87 4.23 11.28
CA LEU A 275 10.09 5.26 11.97
C LEU A 275 8.63 5.28 11.46
N ALA A 276 8.41 5.18 10.15
CA ALA A 276 7.08 5.07 9.56
C ALA A 276 6.32 3.84 10.11
N ASN A 277 6.97 2.68 10.17
CA ASN A 277 6.40 1.47 10.74
C ASN A 277 6.17 1.56 12.26
N THR A 278 7.04 2.28 12.98
CA THR A 278 6.85 2.58 14.40
C THR A 278 5.58 3.42 14.61
N VAL A 279 5.34 4.45 13.78
CA VAL A 279 4.09 5.22 13.82
C VAL A 279 2.88 4.31 13.57
N ALA A 280 2.94 3.44 12.55
CA ALA A 280 1.89 2.48 12.26
C ALA A 280 1.62 1.55 13.46
N THR A 281 2.68 1.01 14.05
CA THR A 281 2.59 0.01 15.13
C THR A 281 2.03 0.61 16.42
N ALA A 282 2.48 1.79 16.83
CA ALA A 282 1.97 2.48 18.01
C ALA A 282 0.47 2.85 17.86
N ASN A 283 0.06 3.24 16.65
CA ASN A 283 -1.32 3.62 16.35
C ASN A 283 -2.30 2.43 16.24
N ARG A 284 -1.84 1.19 16.46
CA ARG A 284 -2.73 0.03 16.69
C ARG A 284 -3.44 0.13 18.03
N ASP A 285 -2.83 0.73 19.02
CA ASP A 285 -3.50 1.06 20.27
C ASP A 285 -4.47 2.23 20.07
N LYS A 286 -5.74 1.99 20.42
CA LYS A 286 -6.81 2.96 20.17
C LYS A 286 -6.64 4.24 20.97
N GLU A 287 -6.28 4.14 22.24
CA GLU A 287 -6.17 5.28 23.16
C GLU A 287 -4.99 6.16 22.74
N PHE A 288 -3.83 5.55 22.51
CA PHE A 288 -2.66 6.22 21.97
C PHE A 288 -2.97 6.92 20.63
N SER A 289 -3.64 6.22 19.70
CA SER A 289 -3.97 6.76 18.38
C SER A 289 -4.90 7.97 18.47
N ASP A 290 -5.89 7.94 19.36
CA ASP A 290 -6.83 9.05 19.51
C ASP A 290 -6.13 10.29 20.11
N GLU A 291 -5.26 10.12 21.13
CA GLU A 291 -4.46 11.20 21.74
C GLU A 291 -3.43 11.75 20.75
N TRP A 292 -2.69 10.90 20.07
CA TRP A 292 -1.66 11.31 19.13
C TRP A 292 -2.23 12.09 17.95
N ARG A 293 -3.39 11.69 17.42
CA ARG A 293 -4.10 12.41 16.37
C ARG A 293 -4.67 13.76 16.84
N GLU A 294 -5.09 13.86 18.11
CA GLU A 294 -5.55 15.13 18.67
C GLU A 294 -4.43 16.18 18.66
N ASP A 295 -3.23 15.81 19.10
CA ASP A 295 -2.04 16.66 19.04
C ASP A 295 -1.68 17.03 17.58
N MET A 296 -1.80 16.05 16.67
CA MET A 296 -1.54 16.26 15.23
C MET A 296 -2.50 17.23 14.57
N ARG A 297 -3.75 17.39 15.02
CA ARG A 297 -4.66 18.39 14.48
C ARG A 297 -4.16 19.83 14.66
N GLU A 298 -3.39 20.07 15.72
CA GLU A 298 -2.77 21.38 15.95
C GLU A 298 -1.44 21.52 15.17
N LEU A 299 -0.59 20.51 15.24
CA LEU A 299 0.74 20.52 14.61
C LEU A 299 0.67 20.37 13.09
N GLY A 300 -0.28 19.60 12.58
CA GLY A 300 -0.42 19.30 11.15
C GLY A 300 -0.64 20.53 10.27
N VAL A 301 -1.27 21.56 10.82
CA VAL A 301 -1.53 22.83 10.12
C VAL A 301 -0.50 23.93 10.40
N ARG A 302 0.56 23.59 11.11
CA ARG A 302 1.72 24.48 11.36
C ARG A 302 2.91 24.03 10.52
N ARG A 303 3.73 24.98 10.09
CA ARG A 303 5.02 24.67 9.47
C ARG A 303 5.99 24.15 10.52
N THR A 304 6.77 23.14 10.15
CA THR A 304 7.67 22.43 11.09
C THR A 304 8.94 23.21 11.45
N GLY A 305 9.24 24.34 10.78
CA GLY A 305 10.41 25.18 11.02
C GLY A 305 10.10 26.60 11.49
N ASP A 306 11.06 27.21 12.19
CA ASP A 306 10.93 28.56 12.76
C ASP A 306 10.93 29.67 11.70
N ASP A 307 11.46 29.41 10.50
CA ASP A 307 11.63 30.40 9.42
C ASP A 307 10.51 30.37 8.36
N GLY A 308 9.52 29.48 8.51
CA GLY A 308 8.41 29.33 7.59
C GLY A 308 8.75 28.74 6.21
N SER A 309 9.99 28.26 6.03
CA SER A 309 10.48 27.63 4.78
C SER A 309 10.15 26.15 4.69
N ARG A 310 9.72 25.52 5.78
CA ARG A 310 9.50 24.06 5.88
C ARG A 310 8.06 23.69 5.59
N PRO A 311 7.77 22.44 5.21
CA PRO A 311 6.41 21.96 4.96
C PRO A 311 5.50 22.05 6.20
N TYR A 312 4.20 21.95 5.99
CA TYR A 312 3.24 21.78 7.07
C TYR A 312 3.38 20.39 7.71
N GLY A 313 3.03 20.27 8.99
CA GLY A 313 3.17 19.02 9.72
C GLY A 313 2.47 17.83 9.07
N TYR A 314 1.28 18.02 8.47
CA TYR A 314 0.62 16.95 7.73
C TYR A 314 1.37 16.56 6.45
N GLN A 315 1.95 17.51 5.72
CA GLN A 315 2.79 17.21 4.56
C GLN A 315 4.03 16.38 4.95
N THR A 316 4.70 16.77 6.04
CA THR A 316 5.83 16.01 6.58
C THR A 316 5.43 14.63 7.06
N LEU A 317 4.30 14.51 7.77
CA LEU A 317 3.81 13.22 8.26
C LEU A 317 3.48 12.27 7.14
N THR A 318 2.70 12.71 6.14
CA THR A 318 2.31 11.82 5.03
C THR A 318 3.50 11.41 4.17
N THR A 319 4.48 12.31 3.98
CA THR A 319 5.75 11.96 3.35
C THR A 319 6.47 10.86 4.13
N LEU A 320 6.56 10.95 5.46
CA LEU A 320 7.11 9.87 6.28
C LEU A 320 6.34 8.57 6.08
N LEU A 321 5.00 8.62 6.17
CA LEU A 321 4.16 7.42 6.10
C LEU A 321 4.25 6.68 4.75
N LYS A 322 4.55 7.37 3.66
CA LYS A 322 4.81 6.71 2.36
C LYS A 322 5.98 5.72 2.38
N HIS A 323 6.91 5.88 3.31
CA HIS A 323 8.07 4.98 3.45
C HIS A 323 7.78 3.71 4.25
N GLY A 324 6.63 3.58 4.90
CA GLY A 324 6.26 2.38 5.67
C GLY A 324 5.90 1.16 4.80
N ASP A 325 5.72 0.03 5.47
CA ASP A 325 5.30 -1.23 4.83
C ASP A 325 3.92 -1.10 4.16
N THR A 326 3.73 -1.83 3.06
CA THR A 326 2.54 -1.74 2.22
C THR A 326 1.22 -2.13 2.94
N ALA A 327 1.26 -2.97 3.95
CA ALA A 327 0.08 -3.44 4.70
C ALA A 327 0.18 -3.09 6.19
N GLY A 328 0.88 -2.01 6.55
CA GLY A 328 1.27 -1.77 7.94
C GLY A 328 0.33 -0.92 8.78
N TYR A 329 -0.45 -0.04 8.15
CA TYR A 329 -1.20 0.98 8.87
C TYR A 329 -2.58 0.48 9.33
N PRO A 330 -2.95 0.72 10.61
CA PRO A 330 -4.28 0.35 11.09
C PRO A 330 -5.39 1.11 10.35
N PRO A 331 -6.46 0.46 9.86
CA PRO A 331 -7.54 1.10 9.12
C PRO A 331 -8.13 2.33 9.83
N ARG A 332 -8.35 2.21 11.16
CA ARG A 332 -8.85 3.32 11.97
C ARG A 332 -7.92 4.55 11.96
N PHE A 333 -6.62 4.34 12.03
CA PHE A 333 -5.63 5.41 11.98
C PHE A 333 -5.62 6.07 10.62
N THR A 334 -5.54 5.27 9.54
CA THR A 334 -5.48 5.75 8.16
C THR A 334 -6.73 6.56 7.80
N MET A 335 -7.92 5.98 8.00
CA MET A 335 -9.19 6.68 7.73
C MET A 335 -9.35 7.94 8.58
N GLY A 336 -9.05 7.83 9.87
CA GLY A 336 -9.22 8.96 10.79
C GLY A 336 -8.23 10.10 10.52
N LEU A 337 -6.99 9.81 10.17
CA LEU A 337 -5.99 10.82 9.80
C LEU A 337 -6.40 11.52 8.48
N THR A 338 -6.89 10.77 7.50
CA THR A 338 -7.42 11.36 6.24
C THR A 338 -8.58 12.32 6.53
N ASP A 339 -9.53 11.91 7.37
CA ASP A 339 -10.65 12.80 7.78
C ASP A 339 -10.17 14.06 8.52
N ASP A 340 -9.13 13.97 9.38
CA ASP A 340 -8.54 15.10 10.08
C ASP A 340 -7.87 16.08 9.11
N ILE A 341 -7.14 15.59 8.11
CA ILE A 341 -6.50 16.41 7.07
C ILE A 341 -7.56 17.11 6.20
N ILE A 342 -8.58 16.39 5.75
CA ILE A 342 -9.71 16.97 5.01
C ILE A 342 -10.43 18.03 5.84
N ALA A 343 -10.62 17.82 7.14
CA ALA A 343 -11.22 18.81 8.02
C ALA A 343 -10.36 20.06 8.18
N ALA A 344 -9.04 19.94 8.12
CA ALA A 344 -8.10 21.05 8.17
C ALA A 344 -8.16 21.87 6.87
N GLU A 345 -8.10 21.23 5.69
CA GLU A 345 -8.18 21.96 4.42
C GLU A 345 -9.56 22.62 4.17
N LYS A 346 -10.66 22.01 4.62
CA LYS A 346 -11.99 22.66 4.56
C LYS A 346 -12.07 23.97 5.36
N LYS A 347 -11.22 24.14 6.38
CA LYS A 347 -11.09 25.41 7.13
C LYS A 347 -10.16 26.39 6.43
N HIS A 348 -9.18 25.89 5.69
CA HIS A 348 -8.13 26.64 5.02
C HIS A 348 -7.89 26.04 3.63
N PRO A 349 -8.72 26.35 2.62
CA PRO A 349 -8.71 25.69 1.32
C PRO A 349 -7.37 25.71 0.59
N ASP A 350 -6.57 26.77 0.74
CA ASP A 350 -5.29 26.93 0.06
C ASP A 350 -4.09 26.43 0.89
N LEU A 351 -4.34 25.65 1.94
CA LEU A 351 -3.31 25.26 2.93
C LEU A 351 -2.15 24.46 2.30
N TRP A 352 -2.44 23.64 1.30
CA TRP A 352 -1.45 22.75 0.67
C TRP A 352 -0.87 23.33 -0.62
N ASN A 353 -1.34 24.48 -1.09
CA ASN A 353 -0.77 25.13 -2.26
C ASN A 353 0.63 25.64 -1.94
N GLU A 354 1.63 25.17 -2.67
CA GLU A 354 3.01 25.63 -2.55
C GLU A 354 3.28 26.67 -3.63
N TYR A 355 3.79 27.83 -3.20
CA TYR A 355 4.33 28.81 -4.13
C TYR A 355 5.68 28.27 -4.61
N ASP A 356 5.80 27.93 -5.88
CA ASP A 356 7.08 27.51 -6.42
C ASP A 356 8.07 28.68 -6.37
N GLN A 357 9.12 28.53 -5.59
CA GLN A 357 10.31 29.37 -5.61
C GLN A 357 11.31 28.89 -6.65
N ALA A 358 10.99 27.85 -7.41
CA ALA A 358 11.88 27.38 -8.43
C ALA A 358 12.05 28.45 -9.49
N ASN A 359 13.26 28.92 -9.65
CA ASN A 359 13.74 29.60 -10.84
C ASN A 359 13.69 28.59 -12.01
N ALA A 360 12.50 28.12 -12.35
CA ALA A 360 12.27 27.21 -13.44
C ALA A 360 12.55 27.94 -14.73
N GLY A 361 13.67 27.63 -15.34
CA GLY A 361 13.82 27.88 -16.78
C GLY A 361 12.78 27.03 -17.49
N ALA A 362 12.34 27.45 -18.67
CA ALA A 362 11.25 26.93 -19.48
C ALA A 362 11.29 25.41 -19.85
N ASP A 363 12.15 24.61 -19.24
CA ASP A 363 12.36 23.19 -19.52
C ASP A 363 12.32 22.31 -18.24
N VAL A 364 11.70 22.77 -17.14
CA VAL A 364 11.57 21.95 -15.93
C VAL A 364 10.19 21.33 -15.94
N ASP A 365 10.15 19.98 -15.88
CA ASP A 365 8.94 19.23 -15.59
C ASP A 365 8.29 19.78 -14.30
N PRO A 366 6.95 19.88 -14.24
CA PRO A 366 6.28 20.41 -13.07
C PRO A 366 6.72 19.68 -11.81
N VAL A 367 7.09 20.45 -10.77
CA VAL A 367 7.53 19.91 -9.48
C VAL A 367 6.31 19.23 -8.82
N PRO A 368 6.45 18.05 -8.21
CA PRO A 368 5.36 17.42 -7.50
C PRO A 368 4.97 18.25 -6.26
N VAL A 369 3.68 18.46 -6.06
CA VAL A 369 3.13 19.08 -4.85
C VAL A 369 3.05 18.05 -3.73
N MET A 370 3.30 18.47 -2.49
CA MET A 370 3.09 17.65 -1.29
C MET A 370 1.64 17.77 -0.84
N ASP A 371 0.75 16.97 -1.42
CA ASP A 371 -0.67 16.92 -1.07
C ASP A 371 -0.93 15.82 -0.03
N PRO A 372 -1.16 16.16 1.26
CA PRO A 372 -1.31 15.16 2.30
C PRO A 372 -2.61 14.35 2.19
N VAL A 373 -3.65 14.84 1.53
CA VAL A 373 -4.87 14.06 1.26
C VAL A 373 -4.57 13.00 0.21
N ASP A 374 -3.96 13.38 -0.91
CA ASP A 374 -3.61 12.46 -1.98
C ASP A 374 -2.61 11.39 -1.51
N ASP A 375 -1.60 11.79 -0.73
CA ASP A 375 -0.66 10.88 -0.09
C ASP A 375 -1.36 9.84 0.79
N MET A 376 -2.32 10.26 1.63
CA MET A 376 -3.07 9.34 2.49
C MET A 376 -3.98 8.40 1.69
N LEU A 377 -4.58 8.86 0.61
CA LEU A 377 -5.36 8.02 -0.30
C LEU A 377 -4.45 6.96 -0.96
N GLY A 378 -3.25 7.36 -1.41
CA GLY A 378 -2.25 6.44 -1.94
C GLY A 378 -1.70 5.44 -0.91
N ILE A 379 -1.61 5.80 0.37
CA ILE A 379 -1.29 4.87 1.45
C ILE A 379 -2.46 3.91 1.68
N MET A 380 -3.68 4.42 1.70
CA MET A 380 -4.91 3.64 1.92
C MET A 380 -5.14 2.60 0.80
N SER A 381 -4.77 2.91 -0.43
CA SER A 381 -4.90 1.98 -1.57
C SER A 381 -4.11 0.68 -1.41
N ARG A 382 -3.13 0.64 -0.50
CA ARG A 382 -2.33 -0.55 -0.19
C ARG A 382 -3.09 -1.60 0.62
N ASP A 383 -4.27 -1.24 1.12
CA ASP A 383 -5.21 -2.11 1.82
C ASP A 383 -6.61 -1.90 1.20
N PRO A 384 -6.98 -2.70 0.20
CA PRO A 384 -8.24 -2.56 -0.52
C PRO A 384 -9.49 -2.61 0.36
N ASP A 385 -9.48 -3.42 1.42
CA ASP A 385 -10.59 -3.50 2.37
C ASP A 385 -10.77 -2.17 3.11
N THR A 386 -9.67 -1.53 3.52
CA THR A 386 -9.70 -0.19 4.12
C THR A 386 -10.15 0.86 3.10
N ALA A 387 -9.70 0.79 1.86
CA ALA A 387 -10.10 1.70 0.79
C ALA A 387 -11.62 1.60 0.52
N THR A 388 -12.16 0.37 0.40
CA THR A 388 -13.59 0.13 0.25
C THR A 388 -14.37 0.66 1.46
N ALA A 389 -13.95 0.32 2.68
CA ALA A 389 -14.62 0.79 3.90
C ALA A 389 -14.61 2.32 4.07
N TYR A 390 -13.59 2.99 3.54
CA TYR A 390 -13.51 4.45 3.57
C TYR A 390 -14.43 5.14 2.56
N LEU A 391 -14.48 4.62 1.33
CA LEU A 391 -15.23 5.23 0.24
C LEU A 391 -16.67 4.71 0.11
N ASP A 392 -17.04 3.58 0.74
CA ASP A 392 -18.39 3.06 0.71
C ASP A 392 -19.32 3.90 1.60
N PRO A 393 -20.39 4.50 1.04
CA PRO A 393 -21.35 5.27 1.83
C PRO A 393 -22.28 4.39 2.70
N GLY A 394 -22.27 3.07 2.48
CA GLY A 394 -23.30 2.17 3.00
C GLY A 394 -24.67 2.42 2.35
N ASP A 395 -25.71 1.82 2.93
CA ASP A 395 -27.08 1.86 2.36
C ASP A 395 -27.82 3.19 2.62
N ASP A 396 -27.31 4.07 3.48
CA ASP A 396 -28.06 5.17 4.08
C ASP A 396 -27.93 6.56 3.39
N GLY A 397 -27.18 6.71 2.31
CA GLY A 397 -27.11 8.05 1.74
C GLY A 397 -26.11 8.31 0.62
N GLY A 398 -25.95 9.58 0.30
CA GLY A 398 -25.00 10.06 -0.69
C GLY A 398 -23.55 9.81 -0.26
N ASN A 399 -22.67 9.58 -1.21
CA ASN A 399 -21.26 9.37 -0.95
C ASN A 399 -20.52 10.71 -0.76
N GLU A 400 -20.64 11.30 0.43
CA GLU A 400 -20.09 12.62 0.70
C GLU A 400 -18.54 12.68 0.61
N ARG A 401 -17.84 11.59 0.95
CA ARG A 401 -16.38 11.52 0.82
C ARG A 401 -15.97 11.49 -0.64
N LEU A 402 -16.55 10.59 -1.40
CA LEU A 402 -16.25 10.45 -2.83
C LEU A 402 -16.65 11.73 -3.59
N LYS A 403 -17.81 12.29 -3.28
CA LYS A 403 -18.28 13.57 -3.83
C LYS A 403 -17.32 14.70 -3.51
N TYR A 404 -16.82 14.76 -2.26
CA TYR A 404 -15.81 15.76 -1.91
C TYR A 404 -14.56 15.61 -2.77
N LEU A 405 -14.03 14.41 -2.88
CA LEU A 405 -12.78 14.11 -3.58
C LEU A 405 -12.87 14.30 -5.10
N LEU A 406 -14.01 13.95 -5.71
CA LEU A 406 -14.17 13.99 -7.17
C LEU A 406 -14.77 15.30 -7.71
N ASP A 407 -15.61 15.99 -6.93
CA ASP A 407 -16.41 17.13 -7.41
C ASP A 407 -16.14 18.44 -6.63
N GLN A 408 -15.89 18.38 -5.33
CA GLN A 408 -15.90 19.56 -4.48
C GLN A 408 -14.52 20.04 -4.04
N ARG A 409 -13.51 19.16 -4.07
CA ARG A 409 -12.17 19.48 -3.63
C ARG A 409 -11.45 20.32 -4.67
N ASP A 410 -10.95 21.47 -4.22
CA ASP A 410 -9.97 22.24 -4.96
C ASP A 410 -8.60 21.57 -4.81
N TRP A 411 -8.12 20.94 -5.88
CA TRP A 411 -6.87 20.19 -5.85
C TRP A 411 -5.69 21.14 -5.95
N PRO A 412 -4.63 20.95 -5.15
CA PRO A 412 -3.45 21.79 -5.18
C PRO A 412 -2.85 21.88 -6.58
N ASP A 413 -2.59 23.09 -7.02
CA ASP A 413 -1.92 23.40 -8.27
C ASP A 413 -0.57 24.12 -8.01
N LEU A 414 0.26 24.23 -9.04
CA LEU A 414 1.51 24.97 -9.00
C LEU A 414 1.30 26.34 -9.61
N GLU A 415 1.62 27.39 -8.84
CA GLU A 415 1.76 28.73 -9.39
C GLU A 415 3.14 28.88 -10.06
N VAL A 416 3.18 28.83 -11.40
CA VAL A 416 4.41 29.05 -12.16
C VAL A 416 4.51 30.52 -12.54
N ARG A 417 5.57 31.19 -12.08
CA ARG A 417 5.90 32.54 -12.53
C ARG A 417 6.90 32.47 -13.68
N GLU A 418 6.54 32.97 -14.85
CA GLU A 418 7.51 33.13 -15.95
C GLU A 418 8.62 34.11 -15.53
N VAL A 419 9.80 33.57 -15.25
CA VAL A 419 11.00 34.37 -15.00
C VAL A 419 11.91 34.29 -16.23
N TYR A 420 11.84 35.33 -17.09
CA TYR A 420 12.84 35.49 -18.12
C TYR A 420 14.18 35.89 -17.49
N ARG A 421 15.26 35.14 -17.82
CA ARG A 421 16.62 35.42 -17.32
C ARG A 421 16.97 36.90 -17.51
N GLY A 422 17.00 37.64 -16.41
CA GLY A 422 17.50 39.02 -16.35
C GLY A 422 16.45 40.14 -16.48
N GLN A 423 15.16 39.82 -16.42
CA GLN A 423 14.08 40.79 -16.33
C GLN A 423 13.25 40.58 -15.04
N GLU A 424 12.62 41.67 -14.54
CA GLU A 424 11.63 41.57 -13.48
C GLU A 424 10.53 40.60 -13.88
N PRO A 425 9.99 39.78 -12.94
CA PRO A 425 8.91 38.84 -13.24
C PRO A 425 7.74 39.58 -13.90
N THR A 426 7.34 39.19 -15.09
CA THR A 426 6.07 39.65 -15.65
C THR A 426 4.96 39.05 -14.81
N GLY A 427 4.05 39.86 -14.29
CA GLY A 427 3.07 39.51 -13.28
C GLY A 427 1.94 38.54 -13.72
N THR A 428 2.18 37.67 -14.68
CA THR A 428 1.28 36.58 -15.06
C THR A 428 1.68 35.34 -14.25
N VAL A 429 0.76 34.86 -13.42
CA VAL A 429 0.85 33.59 -12.72
C VAL A 429 0.03 32.61 -13.54
N ASP A 430 0.68 31.56 -14.07
CA ASP A 430 -0.02 30.45 -14.67
C ASP A 430 -0.19 29.35 -13.63
N HIS A 431 -1.41 28.85 -13.47
CA HIS A 431 -1.73 27.69 -12.63
C HIS A 431 -1.59 26.42 -13.47
N ILE A 432 -0.72 25.53 -13.04
CA ILE A 432 -0.47 24.25 -13.73
C ILE A 432 -0.78 23.11 -12.76
N ASP A 433 -1.55 22.13 -13.22
CA ASP A 433 -1.73 20.90 -12.46
C ASP A 433 -0.37 20.25 -12.14
N ALA A 434 -0.15 19.90 -10.88
CA ALA A 434 1.06 19.19 -10.49
C ALA A 434 1.10 17.80 -11.14
N SER A 435 2.31 17.34 -11.51
CA SER A 435 2.48 16.05 -12.20
C SER A 435 1.97 14.84 -11.40
N ASN A 436 1.88 14.97 -10.08
CA ASN A 436 1.38 13.94 -9.17
C ASN A 436 -0.04 14.20 -8.64
N THR A 437 -0.75 15.20 -9.14
CA THR A 437 -2.13 15.50 -8.70
C THR A 437 -3.04 14.31 -8.95
N ARG A 438 -3.78 13.90 -7.92
CA ARG A 438 -4.76 12.80 -7.93
C ARG A 438 -4.17 11.39 -8.18
N VAL A 439 -2.88 11.18 -8.01
CA VAL A 439 -2.26 9.83 -8.12
C VAL A 439 -2.78 8.91 -7.01
N GLY A 440 -2.83 9.42 -5.78
CA GLY A 440 -3.38 8.67 -4.65
C GLY A 440 -4.89 8.44 -4.78
N LEU A 441 -5.63 9.43 -5.29
CA LEU A 441 -7.06 9.26 -5.59
C LEU A 441 -7.31 8.17 -6.62
N GLY A 442 -6.56 8.15 -7.73
CA GLY A 442 -6.67 7.09 -8.73
C GLY A 442 -6.42 5.71 -8.13
N SER A 443 -5.33 5.59 -7.34
CA SER A 443 -4.96 4.32 -6.70
C SER A 443 -6.01 3.84 -5.69
N VAL A 444 -6.59 4.74 -4.88
CA VAL A 444 -7.60 4.35 -3.90
C VAL A 444 -8.93 3.98 -4.54
N LEU A 445 -9.31 4.64 -5.65
CA LEU A 445 -10.49 4.26 -6.42
C LEU A 445 -10.35 2.85 -7.00
N GLU A 446 -9.21 2.56 -7.63
CA GLU A 446 -8.91 1.22 -8.15
C GLU A 446 -8.98 0.18 -7.02
N ALA A 447 -8.24 0.37 -5.94
CA ALA A 447 -8.24 -0.57 -4.81
C ALA A 447 -9.64 -0.75 -4.18
N ALA A 448 -10.40 0.33 -4.02
CA ALA A 448 -11.72 0.30 -3.39
C ALA A 448 -12.80 -0.36 -4.24
N THR A 449 -12.64 -0.40 -5.56
CA THR A 449 -13.61 -0.99 -6.48
C THR A 449 -13.25 -2.42 -6.89
N THR A 450 -11.95 -2.75 -7.03
CA THR A 450 -11.48 -4.06 -7.50
C THR A 450 -11.16 -5.04 -6.36
N GLY A 451 -10.80 -4.54 -5.16
CA GLY A 451 -10.44 -5.38 -4.03
C GLY A 451 -9.03 -5.99 -4.12
N GLU A 452 -8.77 -7.02 -3.30
CA GLU A 452 -7.46 -7.73 -3.30
C GLU A 452 -7.28 -8.65 -4.51
N GLU A 453 -8.36 -9.26 -4.97
CA GLU A 453 -8.39 -10.15 -6.14
C GLU A 453 -9.29 -9.52 -7.19
N PRO A 454 -8.73 -8.86 -8.23
CA PRO A 454 -9.51 -8.28 -9.30
C PRO A 454 -10.42 -9.30 -10.02
N GLY A 455 -11.57 -8.84 -10.46
CA GLY A 455 -12.57 -9.61 -11.17
C GLY A 455 -13.81 -9.97 -10.33
N PRO A 456 -14.93 -10.31 -10.98
CA PRO A 456 -16.14 -10.70 -10.28
C PRO A 456 -15.96 -12.00 -9.46
N PRO A 457 -16.70 -12.18 -8.34
CA PRO A 457 -17.80 -11.33 -7.90
C PRO A 457 -17.36 -10.13 -7.05
N HIS A 458 -18.03 -8.99 -7.20
CA HIS A 458 -17.78 -7.79 -6.41
C HIS A 458 -18.70 -7.73 -5.18
N THR A 459 -18.23 -7.05 -4.13
CA THR A 459 -19.09 -6.75 -2.97
C THR A 459 -20.01 -5.57 -3.25
N ALA A 460 -21.10 -5.47 -2.50
CA ALA A 460 -22.01 -4.34 -2.63
C ALA A 460 -21.35 -2.97 -2.40
N GLY A 461 -20.34 -2.90 -1.49
CA GLY A 461 -19.55 -1.70 -1.27
C GLY A 461 -18.74 -1.29 -2.50
N GLN A 462 -18.03 -2.23 -3.10
CA GLN A 462 -17.25 -2.02 -4.32
C GLN A 462 -18.13 -1.52 -5.47
N ALA A 463 -19.27 -2.21 -5.72
CA ALA A 463 -20.20 -1.84 -6.78
C ALA A 463 -20.86 -0.46 -6.54
N ARG A 464 -21.14 -0.09 -5.27
CA ARG A 464 -21.64 1.26 -4.94
C ARG A 464 -20.62 2.34 -5.27
N ILE A 465 -19.36 2.13 -4.86
CA ILE A 465 -18.27 3.07 -5.15
C ILE A 465 -18.10 3.24 -6.65
N MET A 466 -18.07 2.14 -7.42
CA MET A 466 -17.92 2.20 -8.88
C MET A 466 -19.09 2.94 -9.55
N ARG A 467 -20.34 2.60 -9.19
CA ARG A 467 -21.54 3.31 -9.66
C ARG A 467 -21.47 4.81 -9.38
N ASP A 468 -21.14 5.18 -8.14
CA ASP A 468 -21.09 6.57 -7.70
C ASP A 468 -19.94 7.33 -8.39
N THR A 469 -18.81 6.66 -8.65
CA THR A 469 -17.69 7.20 -9.42
C THR A 469 -18.13 7.56 -10.84
N VAL A 470 -18.82 6.64 -11.53
CA VAL A 470 -19.39 6.92 -12.87
C VAL A 470 -20.35 8.13 -12.82
N GLY A 471 -21.19 8.19 -11.79
CA GLY A 471 -22.18 9.28 -11.64
C GLY A 471 -21.55 10.64 -11.32
N LEU A 472 -20.48 10.67 -10.52
CA LEU A 472 -19.82 11.91 -10.09
C LEU A 472 -18.85 12.47 -11.14
N LEU A 473 -18.28 11.61 -11.97
CA LEU A 473 -17.41 11.99 -13.09
C LEU A 473 -18.19 12.25 -14.38
N ASP A 474 -19.51 12.13 -14.36
CA ASP A 474 -20.37 12.44 -15.51
C ASP A 474 -20.36 13.93 -15.80
N THR A 475 -19.94 14.29 -17.03
CA THR A 475 -19.88 15.66 -17.53
C THR A 475 -20.83 15.84 -18.70
N PRO A 476 -21.27 17.08 -19.03
CA PRO A 476 -22.07 17.31 -20.23
C PRO A 476 -21.34 16.88 -21.51
N PRO A 477 -22.07 16.45 -22.54
CA PRO A 477 -21.47 16.09 -23.83
C PRO A 477 -20.56 17.19 -24.39
N GLY A 478 -19.37 16.78 -24.86
CA GLY A 478 -18.34 17.68 -25.37
C GLY A 478 -17.41 18.30 -24.29
N HIS A 479 -17.54 17.84 -23.03
CA HIS A 479 -16.72 18.28 -21.89
C HIS A 479 -16.21 17.05 -21.08
N GLU A 480 -15.96 15.93 -21.75
CA GLU A 480 -15.57 14.65 -21.15
C GLU A 480 -14.08 14.66 -20.77
N GLU A 481 -13.65 15.64 -19.96
CA GLU A 481 -12.27 15.73 -19.50
C GLU A 481 -12.09 14.95 -18.19
N ILE A 482 -11.30 13.89 -18.23
CA ILE A 482 -10.80 13.17 -17.06
C ILE A 482 -9.33 13.53 -16.83
N GLN A 483 -9.01 13.87 -15.60
CA GLN A 483 -7.65 14.24 -15.21
C GLN A 483 -6.65 13.11 -15.54
N PRO A 484 -5.45 13.41 -16.06
CA PRO A 484 -4.53 12.40 -16.59
C PRO A 484 -4.22 11.25 -15.65
N ASN A 485 -3.99 11.54 -14.36
CA ASN A 485 -3.63 10.51 -13.37
C ASN A 485 -4.81 9.64 -12.91
N LEU A 486 -6.04 9.97 -13.30
CA LEU A 486 -7.22 9.13 -13.05
C LEU A 486 -7.53 8.18 -14.21
N ARG A 487 -7.05 8.45 -15.42
CA ARG A 487 -7.45 7.71 -16.64
C ARG A 487 -7.13 6.22 -16.55
N ARG A 488 -5.88 5.86 -16.22
CA ARG A 488 -5.46 4.45 -16.14
C ARG A 488 -6.10 3.70 -14.96
N PRO A 489 -6.11 4.24 -13.74
CA PRO A 489 -6.85 3.61 -12.64
C PRO A 489 -8.33 3.36 -12.96
N LEU A 490 -9.01 4.36 -13.55
CA LEU A 490 -10.41 4.19 -13.96
C LEU A 490 -10.59 3.17 -15.09
N ALA A 491 -9.63 3.07 -16.02
CA ALA A 491 -9.65 2.01 -17.03
C ALA A 491 -9.50 0.63 -16.40
N ASN A 492 -8.66 0.48 -15.39
CA ASN A 492 -8.52 -0.76 -14.63
C ASN A 492 -9.83 -1.11 -13.89
N CYS A 493 -10.47 -0.11 -13.24
CA CYS A 493 -11.79 -0.30 -12.64
C CYS A 493 -12.83 -0.77 -13.69
N LEU A 494 -12.91 -0.09 -14.83
CA LEU A 494 -13.86 -0.44 -15.90
C LEU A 494 -13.57 -1.81 -16.52
N ALA A 495 -12.31 -2.19 -16.65
CA ALA A 495 -11.91 -3.51 -17.12
C ALA A 495 -12.25 -4.63 -16.12
N ASP A 496 -12.22 -4.33 -14.83
CA ASP A 496 -12.63 -5.24 -13.76
C ASP A 496 -14.15 -5.48 -13.76
N TYR A 497 -14.94 -4.45 -14.10
CA TYR A 497 -16.40 -4.47 -14.27
C TYR A 497 -16.83 -4.72 -15.72
N THR A 498 -16.03 -5.47 -16.50
CA THR A 498 -16.34 -5.69 -17.93
C THR A 498 -17.67 -6.40 -18.14
N ASP A 499 -18.08 -7.30 -17.26
CA ASP A 499 -19.38 -7.97 -17.33
C ASP A 499 -20.55 -6.97 -17.23
N ASP A 500 -20.47 -6.01 -16.33
CA ASP A 500 -21.44 -4.94 -16.19
C ASP A 500 -21.40 -3.96 -17.37
N THR A 501 -20.20 -3.53 -17.77
CA THR A 501 -20.04 -2.59 -18.89
C THR A 501 -20.53 -3.19 -20.20
N HIS A 502 -20.25 -4.46 -20.47
CA HIS A 502 -20.76 -5.20 -21.63
C HIS A 502 -22.28 -5.21 -21.70
N GLU A 503 -22.94 -5.57 -20.59
CA GLU A 503 -24.42 -5.64 -20.55
C GLU A 503 -25.03 -4.24 -20.71
N ILE A 504 -24.45 -3.20 -20.13
CA ILE A 504 -24.93 -1.82 -20.27
C ILE A 504 -24.76 -1.32 -21.71
N LEU A 505 -23.60 -1.55 -22.33
CA LEU A 505 -23.30 -1.10 -23.70
C LEU A 505 -24.05 -1.90 -24.76
N SER A 506 -24.38 -3.17 -24.50
CA SER A 506 -25.18 -4.00 -25.42
C SER A 506 -26.61 -3.52 -25.58
N GLY A 507 -27.07 -2.54 -24.81
CA GLY A 507 -28.41 -1.97 -24.87
C GLY A 507 -29.52 -2.87 -24.32
N VAL A 508 -29.16 -3.99 -23.70
CA VAL A 508 -30.12 -4.95 -23.11
C VAL A 508 -30.40 -4.57 -21.66
N GLN A 509 -30.58 -3.29 -21.36
CA GLN A 509 -30.88 -2.79 -20.02
C GLN A 509 -32.10 -3.47 -19.35
N GLY A 510 -32.90 -4.21 -20.12
CA GLY A 510 -34.11 -4.86 -19.62
C GLY A 510 -33.87 -5.93 -18.56
N SER A 511 -32.77 -6.68 -18.60
CA SER A 511 -32.47 -7.72 -17.61
C SER A 511 -31.86 -7.12 -16.34
N TYR A 512 -31.03 -6.09 -16.47
CA TYR A 512 -30.41 -5.40 -15.35
C TYR A 512 -31.40 -4.48 -14.59
N THR A 513 -32.36 -3.88 -15.27
CA THR A 513 -33.39 -3.01 -14.68
C THR A 513 -34.60 -3.74 -14.12
N HIS A 514 -34.86 -5.00 -14.53
CA HIS A 514 -36.04 -5.76 -14.08
C HIS A 514 -35.85 -6.54 -12.78
N GLU A 515 -34.61 -6.83 -12.38
CA GLU A 515 -34.29 -7.54 -11.13
C GLU A 515 -33.89 -6.62 -9.98
N ALA A 516 -33.62 -5.33 -10.23
CA ALA A 516 -33.35 -4.39 -9.19
C ALA A 516 -34.59 -4.19 -8.30
N PRO A 517 -34.52 -4.39 -6.98
CA PRO A 517 -35.60 -4.01 -6.09
C PRO A 517 -35.92 -2.53 -6.30
N GLN A 518 -37.17 -2.20 -6.55
CA GLN A 518 -37.64 -0.82 -6.67
C GLN A 518 -37.63 -0.08 -5.32
N GLU A 519 -36.53 -0.18 -4.59
CA GLU A 519 -36.33 0.59 -3.38
C GLU A 519 -35.51 1.83 -3.73
N HIS A 520 -36.16 2.96 -3.67
CA HIS A 520 -35.71 4.33 -3.89
C HIS A 520 -35.82 4.87 -5.32
N GLY A 521 -37.04 5.08 -5.75
CA GLY A 521 -37.50 5.83 -6.90
C GLY A 521 -36.75 7.09 -7.31
N ARG A 522 -35.64 6.92 -8.00
CA ARG A 522 -35.09 7.90 -8.95
C ARG A 522 -34.34 7.14 -10.03
N GLY A 523 -34.79 7.29 -11.24
CA GLY A 523 -34.41 6.68 -12.48
C GLY A 523 -33.04 6.03 -12.62
N GLY A 524 -33.00 4.77 -12.94
CA GLY A 524 -31.97 4.15 -13.77
C GLY A 524 -30.61 3.83 -13.15
N ASP A 525 -30.21 4.42 -12.05
CA ASP A 525 -28.89 4.24 -11.46
C ASP A 525 -29.02 3.34 -10.23
N GLY A 526 -29.03 2.01 -10.41
CA GLY A 526 -29.23 1.03 -9.35
C GLY A 526 -28.01 0.16 -9.08
N LEU A 527 -28.07 -0.52 -7.94
CA LEU A 527 -27.31 -1.74 -7.67
C LEU A 527 -28.27 -2.90 -7.76
N PHE A 528 -27.80 -4.05 -8.25
CA PHE A 528 -28.57 -5.29 -8.19
C PHE A 528 -27.62 -6.46 -7.85
N GLY A 529 -28.20 -7.62 -7.55
CA GLY A 529 -27.41 -8.78 -7.13
C GLY A 529 -27.47 -9.03 -5.62
N ARG A 530 -26.47 -9.74 -5.11
CA ARG A 530 -26.35 -10.13 -3.70
C ARG A 530 -25.19 -9.35 -3.06
N GLU A 531 -25.12 -9.36 -1.73
CA GLU A 531 -24.09 -8.64 -0.97
C GLU A 531 -22.64 -8.93 -1.42
N ASN A 532 -22.36 -10.17 -1.85
CA ASN A 532 -21.05 -10.61 -2.33
C ASN A 532 -21.07 -10.99 -3.83
N ASP A 533 -22.00 -10.49 -4.59
CA ASP A 533 -22.15 -10.70 -6.03
C ASP A 533 -23.02 -9.56 -6.54
N ALA A 534 -22.50 -8.36 -6.39
CA ALA A 534 -23.21 -7.13 -6.69
C ALA A 534 -22.71 -6.53 -8.00
N HIS A 535 -23.64 -5.98 -8.76
CA HIS A 535 -23.39 -5.39 -10.05
C HIS A 535 -23.71 -3.90 -10.03
N MET A 536 -22.89 -3.09 -10.73
CA MET A 536 -23.21 -1.69 -10.96
C MET A 536 -24.15 -1.54 -12.15
N SER A 537 -25.08 -0.58 -12.06
CA SER A 537 -26.00 -0.25 -13.15
C SER A 537 -26.13 1.26 -13.32
N PRO A 538 -25.05 1.98 -13.68
CA PRO A 538 -25.15 3.39 -14.07
C PRO A 538 -25.88 3.53 -15.41
N GLY A 539 -26.37 4.75 -15.69
CA GLY A 539 -26.91 5.06 -17.01
C GLY A 539 -25.88 4.86 -18.12
N SER A 540 -26.26 4.25 -19.24
CA SER A 540 -25.35 3.98 -20.36
C SER A 540 -24.69 5.25 -20.90
N ASP A 541 -25.40 6.36 -20.94
CA ASP A 541 -24.90 7.65 -21.36
C ASP A 541 -23.77 8.18 -20.46
N LYS A 542 -23.90 8.02 -19.14
CA LYS A 542 -22.86 8.39 -18.16
C LYS A 542 -21.61 7.52 -18.30
N LEU A 543 -21.83 6.20 -18.43
CA LEU A 543 -20.73 5.25 -18.62
C LEU A 543 -19.95 5.56 -19.89
N ILE A 544 -20.62 5.83 -21.00
CA ILE A 544 -19.99 6.14 -22.28
C ILE A 544 -19.18 7.45 -22.19
N ARG A 545 -19.72 8.50 -21.55
CA ARG A 545 -18.98 9.77 -21.36
C ARG A 545 -17.74 9.56 -20.48
N LEU A 546 -17.84 8.78 -19.40
CA LEU A 546 -16.67 8.42 -18.61
C LEU A 546 -15.64 7.66 -19.45
N MET A 547 -16.05 6.63 -20.20
CA MET A 547 -15.17 5.88 -21.09
C MET A 547 -14.49 6.80 -22.12
N ARG A 548 -15.22 7.79 -22.66
CA ARG A 548 -14.67 8.78 -23.59
C ARG A 548 -13.54 9.60 -22.95
N GLY A 549 -13.77 10.14 -21.76
CA GLY A 549 -12.76 10.91 -21.04
C GLY A 549 -11.55 10.10 -20.64
N VAL A 550 -11.74 8.86 -20.20
CA VAL A 550 -10.68 7.89 -19.86
C VAL A 550 -9.83 7.55 -21.08
N SER A 551 -10.47 7.42 -22.26
CA SER A 551 -9.85 7.06 -23.54
C SER A 551 -8.93 8.13 -24.12
N GLU A 552 -8.81 9.31 -23.51
CA GLU A 552 -7.75 10.28 -23.84
C GLU A 552 -6.34 9.69 -23.66
N ASP A 553 -6.18 8.72 -22.73
CA ASP A 553 -4.95 7.93 -22.58
C ASP A 553 -5.07 6.64 -23.43
N PRO A 554 -4.15 6.42 -24.40
CA PRO A 554 -4.22 5.26 -25.29
C PRO A 554 -4.02 3.92 -24.59
N GLU A 555 -3.29 3.87 -23.48
CA GLU A 555 -3.13 2.66 -22.66
C GLU A 555 -4.42 2.34 -21.90
N ALA A 556 -5.09 3.37 -21.39
CA ALA A 556 -6.39 3.23 -20.73
C ALA A 556 -7.45 2.68 -21.69
N TYR A 557 -7.56 3.25 -22.92
CA TYR A 557 -8.43 2.70 -23.94
C TYR A 557 -8.11 1.24 -24.27
N GLY A 558 -6.82 0.93 -24.49
CA GLY A 558 -6.35 -0.41 -24.79
C GLY A 558 -6.69 -1.43 -23.71
N THR A 559 -6.61 -1.04 -22.42
CA THR A 559 -6.96 -1.88 -21.27
C THR A 559 -8.45 -2.26 -21.29
N MET A 560 -9.34 -1.26 -21.41
CA MET A 560 -10.78 -1.48 -21.46
C MET A 560 -11.20 -2.31 -22.67
N HIS A 561 -10.69 -1.95 -23.86
CA HIS A 561 -11.03 -2.64 -25.13
C HIS A 561 -10.61 -4.10 -25.09
N LYS A 562 -9.40 -4.39 -24.57
CA LYS A 562 -8.91 -5.76 -24.45
C LYS A 562 -9.70 -6.61 -23.47
N ALA A 563 -10.13 -6.02 -22.35
CA ALA A 563 -10.99 -6.70 -21.39
C ALA A 563 -12.35 -7.07 -22.01
N GLU A 564 -12.95 -6.14 -22.76
CA GLU A 564 -14.19 -6.36 -23.51
C GLU A 564 -14.05 -7.49 -24.52
N THR A 565 -13.01 -7.48 -25.36
CA THR A 565 -12.72 -8.54 -26.34
C THR A 565 -12.58 -9.91 -25.68
N ALA A 566 -11.83 -9.95 -24.56
CA ALA A 566 -11.65 -11.17 -23.78
C ALA A 566 -12.97 -11.69 -23.19
N TYR A 567 -13.80 -10.80 -22.70
CA TYR A 567 -15.11 -11.14 -22.16
C TYR A 567 -16.05 -11.70 -23.23
N ILE A 568 -16.09 -11.09 -24.42
CA ILE A 568 -16.89 -11.59 -25.56
C ILE A 568 -16.42 -13.02 -25.94
N ALA A 569 -15.12 -13.24 -26.09
CA ALA A 569 -14.58 -14.57 -26.39
C ALA A 569 -14.97 -15.60 -25.33
N LYS A 570 -14.92 -15.23 -24.06
CA LYS A 570 -15.36 -16.06 -22.93
C LYS A 570 -16.85 -16.35 -23.00
N GLN A 571 -17.70 -15.36 -23.26
CA GLN A 571 -19.13 -15.54 -23.40
C GLN A 571 -19.48 -16.51 -24.54
N MET A 572 -18.79 -16.45 -25.67
CA MET A 572 -18.95 -17.41 -26.79
C MET A 572 -18.55 -18.83 -26.35
N GLU A 573 -17.47 -19.01 -25.58
CA GLU A 573 -17.05 -20.31 -25.07
C GLU A 573 -18.03 -20.87 -24.03
N ASP A 574 -18.51 -20.06 -23.11
CA ASP A 574 -19.37 -20.43 -22.00
C ASP A 574 -20.74 -20.98 -22.48
N THR A 575 -21.15 -20.65 -23.70
CA THR A 575 -22.34 -21.30 -24.31
C THR A 575 -22.20 -22.80 -24.47
N GLY A 576 -20.95 -23.30 -24.60
CA GLY A 576 -20.66 -24.72 -24.88
C GLY A 576 -21.28 -25.27 -26.17
N GLY A 577 -21.88 -24.38 -26.99
CA GLY A 577 -22.62 -24.75 -28.18
C GLY A 577 -21.73 -24.78 -29.42
N THR A 578 -22.11 -25.66 -30.39
CA THR A 578 -21.39 -25.87 -31.66
C THR A 578 -22.19 -25.42 -32.87
N THR A 579 -23.16 -24.56 -32.69
CA THR A 579 -24.01 -24.01 -33.77
C THR A 579 -24.01 -22.50 -33.75
N ALA A 580 -24.17 -21.84 -34.89
CA ALA A 580 -24.26 -20.38 -34.98
C ALA A 580 -25.32 -19.79 -34.03
N ASP A 581 -26.47 -20.47 -33.90
CA ASP A 581 -27.52 -20.03 -32.98
C ASP A 581 -27.10 -20.04 -31.52
N SER A 582 -26.20 -20.94 -31.11
CA SER A 582 -25.72 -21.02 -29.71
C SER A 582 -24.89 -19.82 -29.29
N VAL A 583 -24.16 -19.20 -30.20
CA VAL A 583 -23.31 -18.03 -29.93
C VAL A 583 -23.92 -16.72 -30.42
N ARG A 584 -25.15 -16.77 -30.95
CA ARG A 584 -25.84 -15.59 -31.56
C ARG A 584 -25.99 -14.45 -30.56
N GLU A 585 -26.39 -14.74 -29.33
CA GLU A 585 -26.55 -13.71 -28.29
C GLU A 585 -25.25 -13.08 -27.88
N PRO A 586 -24.19 -13.82 -27.47
CA PRO A 586 -22.87 -13.24 -27.21
C PRO A 586 -22.30 -12.41 -28.35
N VAL A 587 -22.44 -12.87 -29.60
CA VAL A 587 -21.93 -12.16 -30.78
C VAL A 587 -22.68 -10.85 -31.02
N ARG A 588 -24.01 -10.84 -30.87
CA ARG A 588 -24.82 -9.64 -31.03
C ARG A 588 -24.52 -8.60 -29.94
N LYS A 589 -24.47 -9.03 -28.67
CA LYS A 589 -24.11 -8.16 -27.54
C LYS A 589 -22.71 -7.60 -27.72
N GLY A 590 -21.73 -8.46 -28.05
CA GLY A 590 -20.36 -8.05 -28.33
C GLY A 590 -20.26 -7.07 -29.48
N GLY A 591 -21.04 -7.28 -30.55
CA GLY A 591 -21.16 -6.32 -31.66
C GLY A 591 -21.60 -4.94 -31.17
N ALA A 592 -22.67 -4.87 -30.38
CA ALA A 592 -23.17 -3.60 -29.84
C ALA A 592 -22.15 -2.92 -28.88
N ALA A 593 -21.57 -3.68 -27.96
CA ALA A 593 -20.57 -3.15 -27.04
C ALA A 593 -19.34 -2.58 -27.77
N LEU A 594 -18.75 -3.33 -28.71
CA LEU A 594 -17.61 -2.87 -29.49
C LEU A 594 -17.98 -1.72 -30.44
N GLY A 595 -19.23 -1.61 -30.88
CA GLY A 595 -19.73 -0.44 -31.60
C GLY A 595 -19.64 0.85 -30.77
N ALA A 596 -19.93 0.75 -29.46
CA ALA A 596 -19.75 1.89 -28.55
C ALA A 596 -18.27 2.23 -28.36
N TYR A 597 -17.37 1.25 -28.27
CA TYR A 597 -15.92 1.48 -28.22
C TYR A 597 -15.41 2.18 -29.50
N ASP A 598 -15.91 1.80 -30.68
CA ASP A 598 -15.53 2.47 -31.93
C ASP A 598 -15.93 3.94 -31.94
N ALA A 599 -17.16 4.25 -31.53
CA ALA A 599 -17.62 5.63 -31.44
C ALA A 599 -16.77 6.48 -30.50
N VAL A 600 -16.45 5.94 -29.32
CA VAL A 600 -15.53 6.58 -28.35
C VAL A 600 -14.16 6.84 -28.98
N ARG A 601 -13.56 5.83 -29.63
CA ARG A 601 -12.26 5.94 -30.29
C ARG A 601 -12.28 7.00 -31.39
N GLU A 602 -13.31 6.98 -32.23
CA GLU A 602 -13.45 7.94 -33.33
C GLU A 602 -13.56 9.38 -32.84
N ASP A 603 -14.23 9.57 -31.70
CA ASP A 603 -14.35 10.88 -31.07
C ASP A 603 -13.03 11.40 -30.54
N VAL A 604 -12.26 10.58 -29.80
CA VAL A 604 -10.90 10.93 -29.34
C VAL A 604 -9.99 11.28 -30.52
N VAL A 605 -10.01 10.47 -31.58
CA VAL A 605 -9.21 10.69 -32.79
C VAL A 605 -9.65 11.98 -33.51
N TYR A 606 -10.94 12.27 -33.54
CA TYR A 606 -11.47 13.49 -34.14
C TYR A 606 -11.03 14.74 -33.39
N ASP A 607 -11.02 14.72 -32.05
CA ASP A 607 -10.59 15.85 -31.25
C ASP A 607 -9.10 16.17 -31.43
N LYS A 608 -8.29 15.17 -31.75
CA LYS A 608 -6.85 15.32 -32.03
C LYS A 608 -6.54 15.69 -33.48
N ARG A 609 -7.55 15.95 -34.34
CA ARG A 609 -7.38 16.22 -35.78
C ARG A 609 -6.52 17.44 -36.11
N ASP A 610 -6.49 18.43 -35.21
CA ASP A 610 -5.75 19.65 -35.40
C ASP A 610 -4.23 19.49 -35.08
N ASP A 611 -3.86 18.35 -34.42
CA ASP A 611 -2.47 17.91 -34.23
C ASP A 611 -2.28 16.49 -34.80
N ALA A 612 -1.85 16.43 -36.05
CA ALA A 612 -1.65 15.14 -36.73
C ALA A 612 -0.65 14.23 -36.02
N ASN A 613 0.38 14.79 -35.35
CA ASN A 613 1.37 14.01 -34.62
C ASN A 613 0.73 13.38 -33.36
N ALA A 614 -0.09 14.15 -32.62
CA ALA A 614 -0.78 13.63 -31.45
C ALA A 614 -1.80 12.52 -31.82
N GLN A 615 -2.46 12.67 -32.98
CA GLN A 615 -3.39 11.66 -33.49
C GLN A 615 -2.66 10.36 -33.88
N GLU A 616 -1.55 10.46 -34.61
CA GLU A 616 -0.74 9.30 -35.03
C GLU A 616 -0.10 8.62 -33.81
N ASP A 617 0.42 9.39 -32.84
CA ASP A 617 1.01 8.88 -31.61
C ASP A 617 -0.02 8.13 -30.76
N TRP A 618 -1.22 8.68 -30.61
CA TRP A 618 -2.31 8.03 -29.87
C TRP A 618 -2.69 6.68 -30.50
N LYS A 619 -2.88 6.64 -31.82
CA LYS A 619 -3.23 5.42 -32.55
C LYS A 619 -2.14 4.36 -32.42
N ALA A 620 -0.87 4.72 -32.61
CA ALA A 620 0.27 3.81 -32.52
C ALA A 620 0.42 3.23 -31.11
N LYS A 621 0.31 4.08 -30.08
CA LYS A 621 0.37 3.64 -28.67
C LYS A 621 -0.77 2.72 -28.31
N THR A 622 -2.00 2.99 -28.76
CA THR A 622 -3.16 2.12 -28.50
C THR A 622 -2.93 0.70 -29.02
N VAL A 623 -2.45 0.55 -30.26
CA VAL A 623 -2.15 -0.79 -30.82
C VAL A 623 -1.06 -1.49 -30.03
N TYR A 624 0.00 -0.79 -29.66
CA TYR A 624 1.07 -1.34 -28.84
C TYR A 624 0.53 -1.88 -27.50
N HIS A 625 -0.34 -1.16 -26.82
CA HIS A 625 -0.90 -1.57 -25.54
C HIS A 625 -1.92 -2.71 -25.67
N VAL A 626 -2.75 -2.68 -26.69
CA VAL A 626 -3.69 -3.79 -26.97
C VAL A 626 -2.94 -5.08 -27.28
N ALA A 627 -1.85 -5.03 -28.07
CA ALA A 627 -1.07 -6.21 -28.44
C ALA A 627 -0.09 -6.70 -27.35
N GLY A 628 0.44 -5.80 -26.52
CA GLY A 628 1.58 -6.07 -25.61
C GLY A 628 1.23 -6.47 -24.19
N THR A 629 0.00 -6.21 -23.71
CA THR A 629 -0.36 -6.41 -22.29
C THR A 629 -1.01 -7.78 -22.07
N PRO A 630 -0.64 -8.58 -21.03
CA PRO A 630 -1.35 -9.82 -20.70
C PRO A 630 -2.79 -9.54 -20.26
N VAL A 631 -3.74 -10.40 -20.67
CA VAL A 631 -5.13 -10.34 -20.17
C VAL A 631 -5.14 -10.97 -18.77
N THR A 632 -5.05 -10.17 -17.74
CA THR A 632 -5.06 -10.65 -16.34
C THR A 632 -6.38 -10.33 -15.63
N MET A 633 -7.23 -9.50 -16.21
CA MET A 633 -8.43 -8.95 -15.55
C MET A 633 -9.74 -9.70 -15.84
N VAL A 634 -9.76 -10.68 -16.75
CA VAL A 634 -10.93 -11.52 -16.99
C VAL A 634 -10.72 -12.91 -16.40
N PRO A 635 -11.25 -13.21 -15.21
CA PRO A 635 -11.07 -14.52 -14.58
C PRO A 635 -11.77 -15.63 -15.34
N GLY A 636 -11.17 -16.83 -15.34
CA GLY A 636 -11.81 -18.03 -15.86
C GLY A 636 -11.91 -18.10 -17.38
N ILE A 637 -11.01 -17.41 -18.12
CA ILE A 637 -10.87 -17.61 -19.57
C ILE A 637 -10.44 -19.06 -19.80
N GLY A 638 -11.22 -19.81 -20.55
CA GLY A 638 -10.91 -21.18 -20.96
C GLY A 638 -9.93 -21.26 -22.12
N ASP A 639 -9.50 -22.49 -22.45
CA ASP A 639 -8.51 -22.74 -23.51
C ASP A 639 -8.96 -22.25 -24.90
N ALA A 640 -10.26 -22.31 -25.19
CA ALA A 640 -10.80 -21.88 -26.49
C ALA A 640 -10.83 -20.37 -26.62
N ALA A 641 -11.30 -19.65 -25.61
CA ALA A 641 -11.26 -18.18 -25.58
C ALA A 641 -9.83 -17.65 -25.55
N GLN A 642 -8.93 -18.27 -24.77
CA GLN A 642 -7.51 -17.92 -24.78
C GLN A 642 -6.88 -18.07 -26.16
N ARG A 643 -7.17 -19.16 -26.86
CA ARG A 643 -6.70 -19.39 -28.24
C ARG A 643 -7.17 -18.30 -29.20
N ILE A 644 -8.43 -17.90 -29.10
CA ILE A 644 -9.00 -16.82 -29.92
C ILE A 644 -8.28 -15.49 -29.65
N LEU A 645 -8.07 -15.17 -28.37
CA LEU A 645 -7.35 -13.97 -27.95
C LEU A 645 -5.89 -13.96 -28.39
N ASP A 646 -5.20 -15.09 -28.24
CA ASP A 646 -3.80 -15.22 -28.67
C ASP A 646 -3.67 -15.06 -30.19
N ALA A 647 -4.60 -15.62 -30.96
CA ALA A 647 -4.65 -15.47 -32.40
C ALA A 647 -4.92 -14.02 -32.81
N TRP A 648 -5.85 -13.34 -32.14
CA TRP A 648 -6.14 -11.91 -32.37
C TRP A 648 -4.96 -11.02 -32.01
N THR A 649 -4.37 -11.20 -30.83
CA THR A 649 -3.19 -10.47 -30.40
C THR A 649 -2.01 -10.66 -31.32
N TYR A 650 -1.83 -11.88 -31.86
CA TYR A 650 -0.79 -12.22 -32.82
C TYR A 650 -1.02 -11.51 -34.17
N ASP A 651 -2.26 -11.45 -34.64
CA ASP A 651 -2.65 -10.79 -35.89
C ASP A 651 -2.35 -9.29 -35.79
N VAL A 652 -2.83 -8.62 -34.74
CA VAL A 652 -2.57 -7.20 -34.45
C VAL A 652 -1.06 -6.92 -34.35
N SER A 653 -0.29 -7.76 -33.64
CA SER A 653 1.16 -7.60 -33.46
C SER A 653 1.95 -7.84 -34.75
N ASN A 654 1.49 -8.70 -35.66
CA ASN A 654 2.16 -8.94 -36.93
C ASN A 654 1.90 -7.83 -37.96
N GLU A 655 0.72 -7.27 -37.98
CA GLU A 655 0.44 -6.09 -38.80
C GLU A 655 1.34 -4.91 -38.39
N GLU A 656 1.56 -4.68 -37.07
CA GLU A 656 2.45 -3.65 -36.54
C GLU A 656 3.92 -3.81 -37.02
N LYS A 657 4.47 -5.03 -36.96
CA LYS A 657 5.88 -5.32 -37.32
C LYS A 657 6.21 -5.13 -38.79
N GLY A 658 5.22 -5.02 -39.65
CA GLY A 658 5.40 -4.86 -41.11
C GLY A 658 5.79 -3.47 -41.56
N TYR A 659 5.77 -2.45 -40.70
CA TYR A 659 5.89 -1.05 -41.10
C TYR A 659 7.01 -0.31 -40.36
N ASN A 660 7.80 0.43 -41.09
CA ASN A 660 9.00 1.15 -40.61
C ASN A 660 8.77 2.66 -40.37
N ASN A 661 7.52 3.14 -40.36
CA ASN A 661 7.24 4.55 -40.08
C ASN A 661 5.89 4.71 -39.35
N ASP A 662 5.78 5.74 -38.50
CA ASP A 662 4.68 5.99 -37.58
C ASP A 662 3.33 6.22 -38.30
N ALA A 663 3.32 6.86 -39.49
CA ALA A 663 2.10 7.10 -40.28
C ALA A 663 1.49 5.80 -40.83
N ALA A 664 2.34 4.85 -41.25
CA ALA A 664 1.87 3.54 -41.71
C ALA A 664 1.42 2.68 -40.54
N ALA A 665 2.06 2.78 -39.36
CA ALA A 665 1.63 2.13 -38.16
C ALA A 665 0.27 2.66 -37.70
N ALA A 666 0.03 3.96 -37.77
CA ALA A 666 -1.26 4.59 -37.47
C ALA A 666 -2.39 4.17 -38.40
N GLU A 667 -2.12 4.03 -39.73
CA GLU A 667 -3.11 3.54 -40.69
C GLU A 667 -3.49 2.06 -40.45
N VAL A 668 -2.50 1.25 -40.07
CA VAL A 668 -2.73 -0.16 -39.71
C VAL A 668 -3.47 -0.26 -38.38
N ALA A 669 -3.11 0.57 -37.40
CA ALA A 669 -3.82 0.68 -36.14
C ALA A 669 -5.32 0.98 -36.35
N ASP A 670 -5.59 1.93 -37.24
CA ASP A 670 -6.96 2.32 -37.60
C ASP A 670 -7.77 1.17 -38.22
N ARG A 671 -7.10 0.29 -39.00
CA ARG A 671 -7.72 -0.89 -39.58
C ARG A 671 -7.86 -2.07 -38.61
N SER A 672 -6.88 -2.29 -37.77
CA SER A 672 -6.84 -3.45 -36.85
C SER A 672 -7.77 -3.29 -35.65
N LEU A 673 -7.99 -2.04 -35.24
CA LEU A 673 -8.90 -1.68 -34.16
C LEU A 673 -10.33 -1.36 -34.65
N GLN A 674 -10.66 -1.59 -35.91
CA GLN A 674 -12.04 -1.54 -36.36
C GLN A 674 -12.80 -2.74 -35.78
N SER A 675 -13.66 -2.49 -34.81
CA SER A 675 -14.37 -3.54 -34.05
C SER A 675 -15.18 -4.49 -34.92
N GLN A 676 -15.62 -4.04 -36.11
CA GLN A 676 -16.27 -4.93 -37.08
C GLN A 676 -15.32 -6.02 -37.60
N ARG A 677 -14.03 -5.70 -37.85
CA ARG A 677 -13.03 -6.70 -38.24
C ARG A 677 -12.68 -7.63 -37.09
N GLU A 678 -12.53 -7.06 -35.93
CA GLU A 678 -12.25 -7.81 -34.74
C GLU A 678 -13.35 -8.85 -34.44
N MET A 679 -14.59 -8.42 -34.43
CA MET A 679 -15.74 -9.33 -34.23
C MET A 679 -15.83 -10.36 -35.36
N GLN A 680 -15.54 -9.96 -36.59
CA GLN A 680 -15.48 -10.92 -37.69
C GLN A 680 -14.38 -11.96 -37.43
N PHE A 681 -13.21 -11.54 -36.97
CA PHE A 681 -12.11 -12.42 -36.61
C PHE A 681 -12.50 -13.37 -35.47
N LEU A 682 -13.15 -12.88 -34.40
CA LEU A 682 -13.60 -13.71 -33.28
C LEU A 682 -14.60 -14.79 -33.73
N VAL A 683 -15.55 -14.43 -34.61
CA VAL A 683 -16.53 -15.38 -35.19
C VAL A 683 -15.84 -16.38 -36.11
N ASP A 684 -14.88 -15.93 -36.95
CA ASP A 684 -14.12 -16.77 -37.85
C ASP A 684 -13.26 -17.81 -37.09
N GLU A 685 -12.54 -17.36 -36.05
CA GLU A 685 -11.75 -18.25 -35.20
C GLU A 685 -12.62 -19.26 -34.41
N TRP A 686 -13.81 -18.81 -33.94
CA TRP A 686 -14.75 -19.73 -33.33
C TRP A 686 -15.27 -20.76 -34.35
N ALA A 687 -15.70 -20.32 -35.54
CA ALA A 687 -16.27 -21.19 -36.58
C ALA A 687 -15.24 -22.20 -37.15
N ASN A 688 -13.93 -21.85 -37.16
CA ASN A 688 -12.85 -22.73 -37.57
C ASN A 688 -12.32 -23.63 -36.45
N GLY A 689 -12.91 -23.56 -35.24
CA GLY A 689 -12.54 -24.39 -34.11
C GLY A 689 -12.88 -25.87 -34.28
N PRO A 690 -12.27 -26.78 -33.49
CA PRO A 690 -12.57 -28.20 -33.58
C PRO A 690 -14.05 -28.51 -33.29
N GLY A 691 -14.74 -29.11 -34.27
CA GLY A 691 -16.15 -29.50 -34.13
C GLY A 691 -17.17 -28.39 -34.38
N MET A 692 -16.73 -27.22 -34.84
CA MET A 692 -17.55 -26.09 -35.19
C MET A 692 -18.05 -26.17 -36.66
N PRO A 693 -19.09 -25.37 -37.06
CA PRO A 693 -19.76 -25.49 -38.35
C PRO A 693 -18.89 -25.17 -39.57
N GLY A 694 -17.82 -24.35 -39.37
CA GLY A 694 -16.98 -23.87 -40.46
C GLY A 694 -17.51 -22.61 -41.13
N MET A 695 -16.63 -21.91 -41.83
CA MET A 695 -16.94 -20.60 -42.45
C MET A 695 -17.89 -20.67 -43.66
N ASP A 696 -18.03 -21.84 -44.26
CA ASP A 696 -18.93 -22.05 -45.39
C ASP A 696 -20.41 -22.27 -44.97
N ASP A 697 -20.67 -22.31 -43.66
CA ASP A 697 -22.04 -22.46 -43.15
C ASP A 697 -22.86 -21.17 -43.33
N PRO A 698 -24.01 -21.22 -43.99
CA PRO A 698 -24.85 -20.06 -44.18
C PRO A 698 -25.27 -19.37 -42.88
N ASP A 699 -25.46 -20.13 -41.79
CA ASP A 699 -25.86 -19.58 -40.50
C ASP A 699 -24.73 -18.73 -39.85
N VAL A 700 -23.47 -18.98 -40.19
CA VAL A 700 -22.31 -18.14 -39.77
C VAL A 700 -22.35 -16.79 -40.52
N ASN A 701 -22.74 -16.77 -41.78
CA ASN A 701 -22.90 -15.51 -42.51
C ASN A 701 -24.06 -14.66 -41.95
N ASP A 702 -25.15 -15.29 -41.53
CA ASP A 702 -26.29 -14.61 -40.89
C ASP A 702 -25.88 -14.06 -39.52
N LEU A 703 -25.05 -14.79 -38.77
CA LEU A 703 -24.49 -14.36 -37.50
C LEU A 703 -23.60 -13.11 -37.67
N GLN A 704 -22.74 -13.07 -38.69
CA GLN A 704 -21.91 -11.88 -39.01
C GLN A 704 -22.76 -10.68 -39.42
N LEU A 705 -23.89 -10.89 -40.07
CA LEU A 705 -24.84 -9.81 -40.44
C LEU A 705 -25.52 -9.25 -39.18
N ASP A 706 -26.01 -10.10 -38.29
CA ASP A 706 -26.61 -9.70 -37.01
C ASP A 706 -25.61 -8.84 -36.21
N MET A 707 -24.37 -9.31 -36.10
CA MET A 707 -23.28 -8.61 -35.43
C MET A 707 -23.09 -7.17 -35.95
N ARG A 708 -23.04 -6.98 -37.29
CA ARG A 708 -22.88 -5.66 -37.90
C ARG A 708 -24.06 -4.73 -37.62
N ASN A 709 -25.27 -5.26 -37.59
CA ASN A 709 -26.46 -4.47 -37.28
C ASN A 709 -26.46 -3.98 -35.84
N ASP A 710 -26.06 -4.86 -34.90
CA ASP A 710 -25.98 -4.50 -33.49
C ASP A 710 -24.78 -3.57 -33.21
N HIS A 711 -23.65 -3.72 -33.92
CA HIS A 711 -22.54 -2.78 -33.88
C HIS A 711 -22.99 -1.35 -34.24
N THR A 712 -23.70 -1.19 -35.35
CA THR A 712 -24.25 0.12 -35.75
C THR A 712 -25.21 0.69 -34.68
N THR A 713 -25.89 -0.18 -33.96
CA THR A 713 -26.81 0.23 -32.87
C THR A 713 -26.02 0.75 -31.67
N GLY A 714 -24.94 0.05 -31.28
CA GLY A 714 -24.04 0.48 -30.19
C GLY A 714 -23.28 1.78 -30.52
N GLU A 715 -22.77 1.88 -31.75
CA GLU A 715 -22.15 3.10 -32.26
C GLU A 715 -23.08 4.31 -32.18
N LYS A 716 -24.34 4.14 -32.58
CA LYS A 716 -25.34 5.20 -32.49
C LYS A 716 -25.63 5.58 -31.03
N LEU A 717 -25.79 4.60 -30.16
CA LEU A 717 -26.02 4.85 -28.73
C LEU A 717 -24.89 5.71 -28.14
N ALA A 718 -23.66 5.38 -28.47
CA ALA A 718 -22.51 6.09 -27.97
C ALA A 718 -22.40 7.50 -28.57
N ASN A 719 -22.62 7.65 -29.88
CA ASN A 719 -22.65 8.96 -30.53
C ASN A 719 -23.72 9.89 -29.93
N ASP A 720 -24.92 9.36 -29.67
CA ASP A 720 -25.96 10.13 -28.98
C ASP A 720 -25.55 10.56 -27.57
N ALA A 721 -24.82 9.70 -26.81
CA ALA A 721 -24.36 9.98 -25.45
C ALA A 721 -23.28 11.07 -25.40
N ILE A 722 -22.34 11.09 -26.37
CA ILE A 722 -21.26 12.08 -26.47
C ILE A 722 -21.65 13.32 -27.27
N GLY A 723 -22.88 13.39 -27.80
CA GLY A 723 -23.41 14.57 -28.49
C GLY A 723 -22.99 14.72 -29.94
N ARG A 724 -22.70 13.62 -30.65
CA ARG A 724 -22.38 13.54 -32.07
C ARG A 724 -23.55 13.20 -32.97
#